data_15f0142f4fee547118d2a0054b02b0db
#
_entry.id   15f0142f4fee547118d2a0054b02b0db
#
_cell.length_a   1.000
_cell.length_b   1.000
_cell.length_c   1.000
_cell.angle_alpha   90.00
_cell.angle_beta   90.00
_cell.angle_gamma   90.00
#
_symmetry.space_group_name_H-M   'P 1'
#
loop_
_entity.id
_entity.type
_entity.pdbx_description
1 polymer ?
#
loop_
_entity_poly.entity_id
_entity_poly.type
_entity_poly.pdbx_seq_one_letter_code
_entity_poly.pdbx_strand_id
1 'polypeptide(L)'
;MSEVLNVEAIFGENVFNLGTMRERLPKNVYKEVKKVMDQGGELSPATADIVAKAMKDWAVENGATHYTHWFQPLTGITAEKHDSFIGHPDENGKMLMEFSGKELIKGEPDASSFPSGGLRATFEARGYTAWDITSPAFLKEDATGVILCIPTAFCSYTGEALDKKTPLLRSMEAISEQALRLVRLFGNTRATKVTASVGPEQEYFLVDRQKYLKRQDLIFTGRTLFGAPAPKGQELEDHYFGVIRERIGAFMKDLNVELWKLGVTAKTQHNEVAPAQHELAPIYETANIAVDHNQIIMETMKKVAERHGLRCLLNEKPFAGVNGSGKHNNWSITTDDGMNLLDPGETPNENIQFLLVLACILKAVDIHADLLRQSAADVGNDHRLGANEAPPAIISVFLGEQLEDVVRQLIETGEAKSCLLGGKLMTGVSTLPDLPKDATDRNRTSPFAFTGNKFEFRMVGSADSIASPNTTLNAIVAEAFCEAADVLEKADDFDMAVHDLIKKYMTEHHRIIFNGNGYSDEWVEEAAKRGLPNIKSMIESANTLTTEKAVQLFEKFHIFTRAELESREEIIYETYAKSINIEALTMIDMASKQIIPAVVKYSQKLAKTVLDVKAAGVEPVVQSELLAKVNSKLTEMKEALSVLEKEEAAASAMEDVKAQSFRYKDVVIPAMEDRKSTRLNSSHWLRSRMPSSA
;
A
#
# COMPACT_ATOMS: atom_id res chain seq x y z
N MET A 1 8.53 27.57 28.50
CA MET A 1 9.15 26.23 28.52
C MET A 1 8.16 25.33 27.82
N SER A 2 8.54 24.68 26.73
CA SER A 2 7.67 23.67 26.11
C SER A 2 7.44 22.55 27.12
N GLU A 3 6.20 22.22 27.37
CA GLU A 3 5.83 21.07 28.21
C GLU A 3 6.58 19.83 27.71
N VAL A 4 7.24 19.11 28.62
CA VAL A 4 7.98 17.90 28.26
C VAL A 4 6.97 16.86 27.83
N LEU A 5 7.01 16.45 26.57
CA LEU A 5 6.13 15.43 26.02
C LEU A 5 6.39 14.08 26.71
N ASN A 6 5.38 13.55 27.39
CA ASN A 6 5.45 12.21 27.99
C ASN A 6 4.74 11.20 27.05
N VAL A 7 5.52 10.53 26.21
CA VAL A 7 5.00 9.56 25.21
C VAL A 7 4.27 8.39 25.88
N GLU A 8 4.80 7.86 27.00
CA GLU A 8 4.16 6.75 27.71
C GLU A 8 2.77 7.11 28.23
N ALA A 9 2.55 8.38 28.63
CA ALA A 9 1.27 8.84 29.13
C ALA A 9 0.22 9.06 28.03
N ILE A 10 0.66 9.47 26.82
CA ILE A 10 -0.28 9.76 25.72
C ILE A 10 -0.51 8.57 24.77
N PHE A 11 0.33 7.54 24.82
CA PHE A 11 0.23 6.41 23.89
C PHE A 11 -1.09 5.65 24.06
N GLY A 12 -1.89 5.64 22.99
CA GLY A 12 -3.19 4.97 22.97
C GLY A 12 -4.29 5.66 23.80
N GLU A 13 -4.12 6.94 24.22
CA GLU A 13 -5.14 7.66 24.99
C GLU A 13 -6.47 7.77 24.23
N ASN A 14 -6.41 7.80 22.90
CA ASN A 14 -7.57 7.86 22.01
C ASN A 14 -8.01 6.47 21.51
N VAL A 15 -7.66 5.38 22.19
CA VAL A 15 -7.97 4.01 21.75
C VAL A 15 -8.73 3.25 22.83
N PHE A 16 -9.86 2.66 22.46
CA PHE A 16 -10.62 1.76 23.30
C PHE A 16 -10.00 0.34 23.25
N ASN A 17 -8.79 0.24 23.79
CA ASN A 17 -7.99 -0.98 23.79
C ASN A 17 -8.34 -1.94 24.96
N LEU A 18 -7.64 -3.08 25.03
CA LEU A 18 -7.84 -4.06 26.10
C LEU A 18 -7.60 -3.49 27.51
N GLY A 19 -6.71 -2.51 27.66
CA GLY A 19 -6.46 -1.80 28.92
C GLY A 19 -7.71 -1.02 29.34
N THR A 20 -8.22 -0.18 28.47
CA THR A 20 -9.44 0.62 28.66
C THR A 20 -10.65 -0.29 28.89
N MET A 21 -10.79 -1.38 28.12
CA MET A 21 -11.86 -2.36 28.31
C MET A 21 -11.79 -3.01 29.70
N ARG A 22 -10.61 -3.39 30.18
CA ARG A 22 -10.43 -4.01 31.50
C ARG A 22 -10.80 -3.08 32.65
N GLU A 23 -10.59 -1.77 32.48
CA GLU A 23 -10.95 -0.78 33.49
C GLU A 23 -12.46 -0.49 33.51
N ARG A 24 -13.12 -0.54 32.36
CA ARG A 24 -14.51 -0.08 32.18
C ARG A 24 -15.55 -1.20 32.13
N LEU A 25 -15.14 -2.43 31.82
CA LEU A 25 -16.06 -3.56 31.73
C LEU A 25 -16.10 -4.40 33.01
N PRO A 26 -17.26 -4.98 33.36
CA PRO A 26 -17.34 -6.01 34.37
C PRO A 26 -16.40 -7.19 34.02
N LYS A 27 -15.76 -7.80 35.02
CA LYS A 27 -14.75 -8.86 34.82
C LYS A 27 -15.22 -10.04 33.95
N ASN A 28 -16.48 -10.46 34.08
CA ASN A 28 -17.05 -11.52 33.26
C ASN A 28 -17.20 -11.09 31.79
N VAL A 29 -17.68 -9.88 31.56
CA VAL A 29 -17.83 -9.30 30.20
C VAL A 29 -16.48 -9.16 29.53
N TYR A 30 -15.48 -8.60 30.22
CA TYR A 30 -14.11 -8.51 29.70
C TYR A 30 -13.54 -9.87 29.31
N LYS A 31 -13.78 -10.91 30.13
CA LYS A 31 -13.31 -12.27 29.80
C LYS A 31 -14.01 -12.86 28.58
N GLU A 32 -15.30 -12.60 28.41
CA GLU A 32 -16.05 -13.04 27.23
C GLU A 32 -15.54 -12.33 25.96
N VAL A 33 -15.40 -11.00 25.99
CA VAL A 33 -14.84 -10.22 24.89
C VAL A 33 -13.45 -10.75 24.51
N LYS A 34 -12.55 -10.90 25.49
CA LYS A 34 -11.21 -11.41 25.23
C LYS A 34 -11.23 -12.82 24.65
N LYS A 35 -12.11 -13.68 25.11
CA LYS A 35 -12.25 -15.03 24.54
C LYS A 35 -12.68 -14.99 23.08
N VAL A 36 -13.63 -14.12 22.72
CA VAL A 36 -14.07 -13.97 21.32
C VAL A 36 -12.95 -13.40 20.46
N MET A 37 -12.18 -12.42 20.95
CA MET A 37 -11.01 -11.89 20.24
C MET A 37 -9.92 -12.95 19.98
N ASP A 38 -9.65 -13.81 20.96
CA ASP A 38 -8.59 -14.81 20.90
C ASP A 38 -9.00 -16.07 20.10
N GLN A 39 -10.26 -16.51 20.24
CA GLN A 39 -10.73 -17.81 19.77
C GLN A 39 -11.82 -17.74 18.69
N GLY A 40 -12.30 -16.54 18.36
CA GLY A 40 -13.47 -16.36 17.51
C GLY A 40 -14.81 -16.65 18.23
N GLY A 41 -15.90 -16.47 17.51
CA GLY A 41 -17.26 -16.64 17.99
C GLY A 41 -18.05 -15.33 18.03
N GLU A 42 -19.25 -15.38 18.54
CA GLU A 42 -20.15 -14.23 18.63
C GLU A 42 -20.32 -13.78 20.08
N LEU A 43 -20.42 -12.47 20.28
CA LEU A 43 -20.83 -11.91 21.57
C LEU A 43 -22.33 -12.09 21.78
N SER A 44 -22.73 -12.40 23.01
CA SER A 44 -24.15 -12.36 23.36
C SER A 44 -24.69 -10.92 23.22
N PRO A 45 -25.99 -10.72 22.85
CA PRO A 45 -26.57 -9.38 22.76
C PRO A 45 -26.44 -8.59 24.07
N ALA A 46 -26.59 -9.25 25.21
CA ALA A 46 -26.43 -8.62 26.52
C ALA A 46 -24.99 -8.14 26.78
N THR A 47 -24.00 -8.92 26.36
CA THR A 47 -22.58 -8.54 26.44
C THR A 47 -22.30 -7.37 25.50
N ALA A 48 -22.82 -7.40 24.27
CA ALA A 48 -22.67 -6.33 23.30
C ALA A 48 -23.26 -4.99 23.81
N ASP A 49 -24.43 -5.01 24.48
CA ASP A 49 -25.03 -3.80 25.08
C ASP A 49 -24.15 -3.20 26.18
N ILE A 50 -23.53 -4.05 27.01
CA ILE A 50 -22.62 -3.57 28.08
C ILE A 50 -21.35 -2.96 27.45
N VAL A 51 -20.79 -3.57 26.41
CA VAL A 51 -19.62 -3.06 25.71
C VAL A 51 -19.94 -1.74 25.01
N ALA A 52 -21.06 -1.67 24.29
CA ALA A 52 -21.52 -0.47 23.59
C ALA A 52 -21.68 0.69 24.57
N LYS A 53 -22.34 0.47 25.71
CA LYS A 53 -22.49 1.49 26.74
C LYS A 53 -21.15 1.97 27.28
N ALA A 54 -20.23 1.06 27.62
CA ALA A 54 -18.92 1.43 28.14
C ALA A 54 -18.08 2.20 27.11
N MET A 55 -18.14 1.80 25.83
CA MET A 55 -17.46 2.46 24.72
C MET A 55 -18.01 3.87 24.48
N LYS A 56 -19.35 4.01 24.48
CA LYS A 56 -20.00 5.33 24.36
C LYS A 56 -19.65 6.22 25.55
N ASP A 57 -19.75 5.73 26.79
CA ASP A 57 -19.47 6.54 27.98
C ASP A 57 -18.01 7.03 27.95
N TRP A 58 -17.05 6.17 27.59
CA TRP A 58 -15.66 6.55 27.38
C TRP A 58 -15.50 7.58 26.26
N ALA A 59 -16.15 7.40 25.11
CA ALA A 59 -16.07 8.33 23.99
C ALA A 59 -16.63 9.73 24.35
N VAL A 60 -17.79 9.77 25.01
CA VAL A 60 -18.43 11.02 25.44
C VAL A 60 -17.60 11.75 26.50
N GLU A 61 -17.00 11.03 27.46
CA GLU A 61 -16.06 11.61 28.44
C GLU A 61 -14.85 12.28 27.78
N ASN A 62 -14.44 11.78 26.60
CA ASN A 62 -13.38 12.35 25.78
C ASN A 62 -13.89 13.33 24.70
N GLY A 63 -15.14 13.79 24.80
CA GLY A 63 -15.69 14.85 23.96
C GLY A 63 -16.38 14.38 22.68
N ALA A 64 -16.52 13.08 22.45
CA ALA A 64 -17.22 12.58 21.27
C ALA A 64 -18.72 12.86 21.34
N THR A 65 -19.28 13.29 20.21
CA THR A 65 -20.73 13.54 20.04
C THR A 65 -21.35 12.58 19.04
N HIS A 66 -20.53 11.97 18.22
CA HIS A 66 -20.89 11.08 17.12
C HIS A 66 -20.06 9.82 17.15
N TYR A 67 -20.56 8.78 16.47
CA TYR A 67 -19.83 7.57 16.14
C TYR A 67 -19.94 7.27 14.64
N THR A 68 -19.05 6.42 14.14
CA THR A 68 -19.11 5.91 12.78
C THR A 68 -18.62 4.48 12.73
N HIS A 69 -19.26 3.67 11.89
CA HIS A 69 -18.66 2.43 11.42
C HIS A 69 -17.61 2.78 10.37
N TRP A 70 -16.35 2.63 10.76
CA TRP A 70 -15.19 2.94 9.95
C TRP A 70 -14.73 1.69 9.19
N PHE A 71 -14.69 1.74 7.85
CA PHE A 71 -14.36 0.59 7.02
C PHE A 71 -13.58 0.99 5.76
N GLN A 72 -13.03 0.01 5.04
CA GLN A 72 -12.18 0.17 3.86
C GLN A 72 -12.89 -0.39 2.62
N PRO A 73 -13.76 0.36 1.95
CA PRO A 73 -14.43 -0.08 0.73
C PRO A 73 -13.46 -0.27 -0.43
N LEU A 74 -13.94 -0.82 -1.54
CA LEU A 74 -13.13 -1.05 -2.74
C LEU A 74 -12.66 0.23 -3.46
N THR A 75 -12.98 1.41 -2.92
CA THR A 75 -12.47 2.71 -3.39
C THR A 75 -11.01 2.97 -3.00
N GLY A 76 -10.42 2.20 -2.08
CA GLY A 76 -9.06 2.39 -1.57
C GLY A 76 -8.91 3.43 -0.47
N ILE A 77 -9.98 4.15 -0.12
CA ILE A 77 -10.02 5.10 1.02
C ILE A 77 -10.99 4.59 2.07
N THR A 78 -10.89 5.14 3.30
CA THR A 78 -11.83 4.81 4.37
C THR A 78 -13.18 5.49 4.17
N ALA A 79 -14.24 4.82 4.58
CA ALA A 79 -15.60 5.33 4.55
C ALA A 79 -16.14 5.55 5.97
N GLU A 80 -16.90 6.62 6.13
CA GLU A 80 -17.50 7.07 7.38
C GLU A 80 -18.90 7.59 7.14
N LYS A 81 -19.80 7.31 8.10
CA LYS A 81 -21.11 7.93 8.20
C LYS A 81 -21.33 8.28 9.66
N HIS A 82 -21.27 9.56 9.98
CA HIS A 82 -21.37 10.03 11.36
C HIS A 82 -22.82 10.02 11.84
N ASP A 83 -23.10 9.15 12.80
CA ASP A 83 -24.37 9.11 13.52
C ASP A 83 -24.17 9.70 14.92
N SER A 84 -25.09 10.57 15.37
CA SER A 84 -25.03 11.17 16.69
C SER A 84 -25.47 10.17 17.76
N PHE A 85 -24.88 10.27 18.96
CA PHE A 85 -25.37 9.54 20.14
C PHE A 85 -26.72 10.06 20.67
N ILE A 86 -27.36 11.00 20.01
CA ILE A 86 -28.62 11.58 20.45
C ILE A 86 -29.73 10.54 20.39
N GLY A 87 -30.31 10.22 21.55
CA GLY A 87 -31.52 9.45 21.68
C GLY A 87 -32.78 10.30 21.77
N HIS A 88 -33.89 9.71 22.18
CA HIS A 88 -35.14 10.44 22.41
C HIS A 88 -35.06 11.24 23.71
N PRO A 89 -35.64 12.44 23.75
CA PRO A 89 -35.78 13.20 25.01
C PRO A 89 -36.61 12.43 26.04
N ASP A 90 -36.22 12.51 27.32
CA ASP A 90 -37.00 11.98 28.42
C ASP A 90 -38.32 12.75 28.64
N GLU A 91 -39.14 12.33 29.60
CA GLU A 91 -40.44 12.96 29.91
C GLU A 91 -40.31 14.46 30.32
N ASN A 92 -39.11 14.87 30.71
CA ASN A 92 -38.80 16.26 31.09
C ASN A 92 -38.20 17.06 29.93
N GLY A 93 -38.11 16.47 28.73
CA GLY A 93 -37.48 17.06 27.54
C GLY A 93 -35.96 17.09 27.59
N LYS A 94 -35.34 16.32 28.51
CA LYS A 94 -33.88 16.22 28.62
C LYS A 94 -33.36 15.16 27.61
N MET A 95 -32.40 15.55 26.82
CA MET A 95 -31.77 14.68 25.86
C MET A 95 -30.93 13.59 26.53
N LEU A 96 -31.10 12.34 26.08
CA LEU A 96 -30.28 11.22 26.48
C LEU A 96 -29.29 10.89 25.36
N MET A 97 -28.11 10.43 25.73
CA MET A 97 -27.15 9.88 24.78
C MET A 97 -27.19 8.35 24.85
N GLU A 98 -27.52 7.74 23.72
CA GLU A 98 -27.77 6.32 23.60
C GLU A 98 -26.82 5.68 22.58
N PHE A 99 -26.43 4.44 22.81
CA PHE A 99 -25.71 3.59 21.87
C PHE A 99 -25.87 2.15 22.30
N SER A 100 -26.53 1.35 21.50
CA SER A 100 -26.88 -0.03 21.81
C SER A 100 -25.86 -1.04 21.25
N GLY A 101 -25.87 -2.25 21.79
CA GLY A 101 -25.09 -3.35 21.25
C GLY A 101 -25.45 -3.69 19.79
N LYS A 102 -26.71 -3.48 19.39
CA LYS A 102 -27.13 -3.65 18.00
C LYS A 102 -26.43 -2.63 17.09
N GLU A 103 -26.36 -1.37 17.51
CA GLU A 103 -25.68 -0.29 16.76
C GLU A 103 -24.15 -0.50 16.75
N LEU A 104 -23.58 -1.09 17.80
CA LEU A 104 -22.16 -1.46 17.83
C LEU A 104 -21.84 -2.58 16.84
N ILE A 105 -22.62 -3.67 16.88
CA ILE A 105 -22.32 -4.87 16.09
C ILE A 105 -22.59 -4.67 14.61
N LYS A 106 -23.65 -3.95 14.23
CA LYS A 106 -24.17 -3.89 12.86
C LYS A 106 -24.63 -2.50 12.48
N GLY A 107 -24.20 -2.03 11.32
CA GLY A 107 -24.75 -0.88 10.63
C GLY A 107 -25.39 -1.29 9.29
N GLU A 108 -26.26 -0.43 8.77
CA GLU A 108 -26.96 -0.63 7.50
C GLU A 108 -26.78 0.61 6.61
N PRO A 109 -25.54 0.88 6.11
CA PRO A 109 -25.30 2.04 5.24
C PRO A 109 -25.95 1.83 3.87
N ASP A 110 -26.24 2.94 3.20
CA ASP A 110 -26.59 2.92 1.78
C ASP A 110 -25.36 2.52 0.95
N ALA A 111 -25.44 1.37 0.29
CA ALA A 111 -24.37 0.83 -0.54
C ALA A 111 -24.53 1.18 -2.03
N SER A 112 -25.55 1.96 -2.43
CA SER A 112 -25.87 2.23 -3.83
C SER A 112 -24.76 2.93 -4.60
N SER A 113 -23.93 3.72 -3.91
CA SER A 113 -22.84 4.49 -4.51
C SER A 113 -21.45 3.84 -4.38
N PHE A 114 -21.34 2.72 -3.68
CA PHE A 114 -20.04 2.01 -3.57
C PHE A 114 -19.78 1.14 -4.80
N PRO A 115 -18.48 1.05 -5.25
CA PRO A 115 -18.12 0.13 -6.32
C PRO A 115 -18.48 -1.30 -5.95
N SER A 116 -19.21 -1.99 -6.82
CA SER A 116 -19.65 -3.37 -6.59
C SER A 116 -19.34 -4.33 -7.73
N GLY A 117 -18.83 -3.84 -8.88
CA GLY A 117 -18.47 -4.67 -10.02
C GLY A 117 -19.58 -5.67 -10.42
N GLY A 118 -20.83 -5.25 -10.38
CA GLY A 118 -21.97 -6.10 -10.72
C GLY A 118 -22.48 -7.03 -9.60
N LEU A 119 -21.82 -7.12 -8.45
CA LEU A 119 -22.29 -7.93 -7.29
C LEU A 119 -23.63 -7.49 -6.75
N ARG A 120 -24.04 -6.27 -7.05
CA ARG A 120 -25.24 -5.65 -6.53
C ARG A 120 -26.09 -5.10 -7.69
N ALA A 121 -27.38 -5.44 -7.68
CA ALA A 121 -28.30 -4.80 -8.58
C ALA A 121 -28.54 -3.32 -8.20
N THR A 122 -28.79 -2.45 -9.15
CA THR A 122 -28.95 -1.01 -8.92
C THR A 122 -30.10 -0.64 -7.98
N PHE A 123 -31.08 -1.53 -7.81
CA PHE A 123 -32.20 -1.34 -6.86
C PHE A 123 -31.87 -1.81 -5.44
N GLU A 124 -30.77 -2.50 -5.23
CA GLU A 124 -30.30 -2.93 -3.90
C GLU A 124 -29.43 -1.85 -3.29
N ALA A 125 -30.02 -0.99 -2.49
CA ALA A 125 -29.32 0.12 -1.87
C ALA A 125 -28.68 -0.24 -0.49
N ARG A 126 -29.04 -1.39 0.10
CA ARG A 126 -28.62 -1.74 1.46
C ARG A 126 -27.33 -2.56 1.46
N GLY A 127 -26.36 -2.12 2.27
CA GLY A 127 -25.21 -2.90 2.68
C GLY A 127 -25.18 -3.12 4.19
N TYR A 128 -24.25 -3.92 4.66
CA TYR A 128 -24.09 -4.17 6.09
C TYR A 128 -22.63 -3.95 6.49
N THR A 129 -22.45 -3.23 7.61
CA THR A 129 -21.16 -3.20 8.34
C THR A 129 -21.24 -4.15 9.52
N ALA A 130 -20.16 -4.85 9.82
CA ALA A 130 -20.04 -5.75 10.96
C ALA A 130 -18.81 -5.37 11.78
N TRP A 131 -18.98 -5.17 13.09
CA TRP A 131 -17.88 -4.80 13.96
C TRP A 131 -16.77 -5.87 13.97
N ASP A 132 -15.54 -5.45 13.68
CA ASP A 132 -14.37 -6.27 13.90
C ASP A 132 -13.88 -6.11 15.34
N ILE A 133 -14.23 -7.05 16.18
CA ILE A 133 -13.86 -7.04 17.60
C ILE A 133 -12.34 -7.16 17.82
N THR A 134 -11.58 -7.62 16.81
CA THR A 134 -10.12 -7.78 16.89
C THR A 134 -9.36 -6.50 16.62
N SER A 135 -10.04 -5.47 16.11
CA SER A 135 -9.49 -4.13 15.88
C SER A 135 -10.07 -3.14 16.88
N PRO A 136 -9.24 -2.42 17.65
CA PRO A 136 -9.74 -1.51 18.66
C PRO A 136 -10.43 -0.29 18.04
N ALA A 137 -11.55 0.14 18.63
CA ALA A 137 -12.17 1.41 18.30
C ALA A 137 -11.31 2.59 18.78
N PHE A 138 -11.39 3.72 18.09
CA PHE A 138 -10.55 4.88 18.37
C PHE A 138 -11.30 6.18 18.22
N LEU A 139 -10.79 7.24 18.86
CA LEU A 139 -11.32 8.61 18.75
C LEU A 139 -10.53 9.38 17.71
N LYS A 140 -11.24 9.90 16.72
CA LYS A 140 -10.70 10.82 15.72
C LYS A 140 -11.10 12.24 16.07
N GLU A 141 -10.11 13.12 16.23
CA GLU A 141 -10.29 14.52 16.46
C GLU A 141 -9.96 15.33 15.21
N ASP A 142 -10.88 16.18 14.78
CA ASP A 142 -10.68 17.12 13.68
C ASP A 142 -11.51 18.40 13.86
N ALA A 143 -11.57 19.23 12.81
CA ALA A 143 -12.35 20.49 12.84
C ALA A 143 -13.86 20.29 13.04
N THR A 144 -14.38 19.07 12.89
CA THR A 144 -15.80 18.73 13.10
C THR A 144 -16.09 18.29 14.54
N GLY A 145 -15.06 18.07 15.35
CA GLY A 145 -15.14 17.61 16.73
C GLY A 145 -14.48 16.25 16.94
N VAL A 146 -14.87 15.56 18.01
CA VAL A 146 -14.40 14.21 18.33
C VAL A 146 -15.44 13.17 17.91
N ILE A 147 -15.00 12.13 17.21
CA ILE A 147 -15.85 11.08 16.65
C ILE A 147 -15.30 9.72 17.06
N LEU A 148 -16.17 8.85 17.55
CA LEU A 148 -15.84 7.44 17.81
C LEU A 148 -15.83 6.66 16.50
N CYS A 149 -14.68 6.18 16.07
CA CYS A 149 -14.50 5.31 14.91
C CYS A 149 -14.46 3.84 15.34
N ILE A 150 -15.36 3.03 14.81
CA ILE A 150 -15.49 1.61 15.11
C ILE A 150 -15.06 0.82 13.86
N PRO A 151 -13.92 0.12 13.88
CA PRO A 151 -13.48 -0.68 12.74
C PRO A 151 -14.45 -1.79 12.39
N THR A 152 -14.89 -1.86 11.13
CA THR A 152 -15.89 -2.80 10.65
C THR A 152 -15.49 -3.42 9.31
N ALA A 153 -16.03 -4.60 9.04
CA ALA A 153 -16.15 -5.17 7.73
C ALA A 153 -17.37 -4.58 7.01
N PHE A 154 -17.40 -4.67 5.66
CA PHE A 154 -18.51 -4.18 4.85
C PHE A 154 -18.89 -5.20 3.78
N CYS A 155 -20.15 -5.58 3.72
CA CYS A 155 -20.66 -6.54 2.75
C CYS A 155 -21.97 -6.06 2.07
N SER A 156 -22.29 -6.69 0.94
CA SER A 156 -23.55 -6.52 0.23
C SER A 156 -24.75 -7.06 1.02
N TYR A 157 -25.94 -6.79 0.53
CA TYR A 157 -27.17 -7.38 1.07
C TYR A 157 -27.17 -8.92 1.06
N THR A 158 -26.50 -9.52 0.10
CA THR A 158 -26.40 -10.97 -0.10
C THR A 158 -25.18 -11.59 0.59
N GLY A 159 -24.31 -10.75 1.20
CA GLY A 159 -23.21 -11.20 2.06
C GLY A 159 -21.82 -11.20 1.40
N GLU A 160 -21.71 -10.81 0.12
CA GLU A 160 -20.41 -10.70 -0.54
C GLU A 160 -19.61 -9.53 0.03
N ALA A 161 -18.31 -9.74 0.20
CA ALA A 161 -17.40 -8.71 0.69
C ALA A 161 -17.24 -7.56 -0.33
N LEU A 162 -17.61 -6.35 0.08
CA LEU A 162 -17.44 -5.10 -0.66
C LEU A 162 -16.30 -4.24 -0.10
N ASP A 163 -15.45 -4.85 0.72
CA ASP A 163 -14.31 -4.23 1.36
C ASP A 163 -13.00 -4.99 1.11
N LYS A 164 -11.91 -4.44 1.64
CA LYS A 164 -10.59 -5.09 1.63
C LYS A 164 -10.29 -5.84 2.93
N LYS A 165 -11.02 -5.58 4.01
CA LYS A 165 -10.75 -6.16 5.33
C LYS A 165 -11.29 -7.57 5.48
N THR A 166 -12.50 -7.86 5.01
CA THR A 166 -13.10 -9.19 5.11
C THR A 166 -12.23 -10.28 4.47
N PRO A 167 -11.73 -10.12 3.23
CA PRO A 167 -10.80 -11.10 2.65
C PRO A 167 -9.50 -11.23 3.42
N LEU A 168 -8.98 -10.14 3.98
CA LEU A 168 -7.79 -10.18 4.82
C LEU A 168 -8.00 -11.04 6.07
N LEU A 169 -9.09 -10.84 6.81
CA LEU A 169 -9.42 -11.63 8.00
C LEU A 169 -9.57 -13.12 7.65
N ARG A 170 -10.31 -13.45 6.57
CA ARG A 170 -10.43 -14.82 6.05
C ARG A 170 -9.07 -15.44 5.72
N SER A 171 -8.17 -14.68 5.10
CA SER A 171 -6.81 -15.15 4.76
C SER A 171 -5.93 -15.38 5.99
N MET A 172 -6.11 -14.56 7.05
CA MET A 172 -5.40 -14.74 8.31
C MET A 172 -5.84 -16.01 9.04
N GLU A 173 -7.11 -16.37 8.97
CA GLU A 173 -7.62 -17.64 9.48
C GLU A 173 -7.06 -18.82 8.69
N ALA A 174 -7.07 -18.74 7.37
CA ALA A 174 -6.54 -19.78 6.49
C ALA A 174 -5.06 -20.08 6.76
N ILE A 175 -4.21 -19.05 6.80
CA ILE A 175 -2.78 -19.26 7.07
C ILE A 175 -2.54 -19.77 8.49
N SER A 176 -3.31 -19.30 9.47
CA SER A 176 -3.21 -19.77 10.86
C SER A 176 -3.50 -21.28 10.96
N GLU A 177 -4.58 -21.73 10.35
CA GLU A 177 -4.98 -23.13 10.35
C GLU A 177 -3.93 -24.03 9.71
N GLN A 178 -3.47 -23.67 8.51
CA GLN A 178 -2.52 -24.51 7.77
C GLN A 178 -1.11 -24.48 8.40
N ALA A 179 -0.67 -23.33 8.90
CA ALA A 179 0.61 -23.23 9.62
C ALA A 179 0.60 -24.03 10.92
N LEU A 180 -0.51 -24.04 11.68
CA LEU A 180 -0.65 -24.86 12.89
C LEU A 180 -0.53 -26.35 12.61
N ARG A 181 -1.03 -26.86 11.48
CA ARG A 181 -0.84 -28.24 11.08
C ARG A 181 0.64 -28.60 11.00
N LEU A 182 1.44 -27.78 10.30
CA LEU A 182 2.89 -27.98 10.19
C LEU A 182 3.59 -27.86 11.55
N VAL A 183 3.32 -26.81 12.30
CA VAL A 183 3.95 -26.55 13.60
C VAL A 183 3.71 -27.72 14.58
N ARG A 184 2.53 -28.33 14.56
CA ARG A 184 2.20 -29.50 15.38
C ARG A 184 2.95 -30.75 14.96
N LEU A 185 3.18 -30.94 13.66
CA LEU A 185 3.98 -32.08 13.13
C LEU A 185 5.45 -31.98 13.59
N PHE A 186 5.98 -30.77 13.80
CA PHE A 186 7.29 -30.53 14.41
C PHE A 186 7.28 -30.56 15.95
N GLY A 187 6.18 -31.02 16.57
CA GLY A 187 6.10 -31.27 18.01
C GLY A 187 5.68 -30.10 18.88
N ASN A 188 5.37 -28.92 18.33
CA ASN A 188 4.82 -27.83 19.11
C ASN A 188 3.31 -28.03 19.32
N THR A 189 2.97 -28.58 20.50
CA THR A 189 1.58 -28.82 20.91
C THR A 189 0.98 -27.68 21.75
N ARG A 190 1.77 -26.64 22.06
CA ARG A 190 1.34 -25.49 22.88
C ARG A 190 0.69 -24.39 22.05
N ALA A 191 1.20 -24.17 20.86
CA ALA A 191 0.65 -23.16 19.97
C ALA A 191 -0.81 -23.47 19.61
N THR A 192 -1.66 -22.49 19.75
CA THR A 192 -3.08 -22.54 19.42
C THR A 192 -3.44 -21.68 18.22
N LYS A 193 -2.57 -20.73 17.86
CA LYS A 193 -2.76 -19.81 16.75
C LYS A 193 -1.41 -19.46 16.12
N VAL A 194 -1.42 -19.26 14.79
CA VAL A 194 -0.34 -18.60 14.07
C VAL A 194 -0.88 -17.30 13.51
N THR A 195 -0.09 -16.23 13.61
CA THR A 195 -0.53 -14.91 13.19
C THR A 195 0.43 -14.34 12.17
N ALA A 196 -0.11 -13.86 11.04
CA ALA A 196 0.62 -13.04 10.11
C ALA A 196 0.79 -11.64 10.70
N SER A 197 2.01 -11.13 10.71
CA SER A 197 2.36 -9.79 11.17
C SER A 197 2.94 -8.97 10.02
N VAL A 198 2.72 -7.65 10.06
CA VAL A 198 3.13 -6.72 9.01
C VAL A 198 3.68 -5.43 9.59
N GLY A 199 4.79 -4.96 9.02
CA GLY A 199 5.35 -3.63 9.26
C GLY A 199 5.50 -2.88 7.93
N PRO A 200 4.55 -2.01 7.56
CA PRO A 200 4.65 -1.23 6.33
C PRO A 200 5.52 0.01 6.52
N GLU A 201 6.42 0.27 5.58
CA GLU A 201 7.25 1.48 5.54
C GLU A 201 6.58 2.48 4.59
N GLN A 202 5.94 3.52 5.13
CA GLN A 202 5.15 4.48 4.34
C GLN A 202 6.04 5.60 3.80
N GLU A 203 6.31 5.59 2.49
CA GLU A 203 6.93 6.72 1.81
C GLU A 203 5.87 7.75 1.37
N TYR A 204 6.27 9.02 1.31
CA TYR A 204 5.39 10.13 0.95
C TYR A 204 6.18 11.38 0.53
N PHE A 205 5.52 12.30 -0.22
CA PHE A 205 6.07 13.60 -0.54
C PHE A 205 5.39 14.71 0.25
N LEU A 206 6.16 15.71 0.69
CA LEU A 206 5.64 16.94 1.28
C LEU A 206 5.96 18.13 0.39
N VAL A 207 4.93 18.84 -0.06
CA VAL A 207 5.07 20.00 -0.91
C VAL A 207 4.42 21.23 -0.28
N ASP A 208 4.92 22.43 -0.60
CA ASP A 208 4.32 23.67 -0.12
C ASP A 208 2.87 23.80 -0.61
N ARG A 209 1.92 24.03 0.32
CA ARG A 209 0.49 24.08 0.02
C ARG A 209 0.13 25.21 -0.96
N GLN A 210 0.79 26.37 -0.88
CA GLN A 210 0.52 27.47 -1.79
C GLN A 210 0.97 27.20 -3.22
N LYS A 211 2.05 26.41 -3.38
CA LYS A 211 2.51 25.96 -4.70
C LYS A 211 1.62 24.84 -5.24
N TYR A 212 1.20 23.90 -4.41
CA TYR A 212 0.26 22.83 -4.75
C TYR A 212 -1.07 23.38 -5.29
N LEU A 213 -1.67 24.37 -4.61
CA LEU A 213 -2.93 24.98 -5.04
C LEU A 213 -2.89 25.68 -6.41
N LYS A 214 -1.70 25.91 -6.96
CA LYS A 214 -1.49 26.45 -8.33
C LYS A 214 -1.33 25.35 -9.37
N ARG A 215 -1.36 24.08 -8.98
CA ARG A 215 -1.10 22.94 -9.85
C ARG A 215 -2.34 22.05 -9.94
N GLN A 216 -3.14 22.30 -10.98
CA GLN A 216 -4.37 21.59 -11.24
C GLN A 216 -4.15 20.08 -11.44
N ASP A 217 -3.06 19.70 -12.09
CA ASP A 217 -2.65 18.30 -12.25
C ASP A 217 -2.38 17.59 -10.90
N LEU A 218 -1.63 18.23 -10.00
CA LEU A 218 -1.43 17.65 -8.66
C LEU A 218 -2.74 17.54 -7.85
N ILE A 219 -3.67 18.47 -8.04
CA ILE A 219 -4.96 18.49 -7.34
C ILE A 219 -5.85 17.33 -7.81
N PHE A 220 -5.99 17.14 -9.12
CA PHE A 220 -6.93 16.16 -9.68
C PHE A 220 -6.34 14.77 -9.89
N THR A 221 -5.02 14.68 -10.15
CA THR A 221 -4.39 13.40 -10.52
C THR A 221 -3.31 12.93 -9.54
N GLY A 222 -2.94 13.77 -8.56
CA GLY A 222 -1.87 13.47 -7.61
C GLY A 222 -0.46 13.53 -8.20
N ARG A 223 -0.30 13.74 -9.51
CA ARG A 223 0.99 13.81 -10.20
C ARG A 223 1.08 14.95 -11.21
N THR A 224 2.30 15.35 -11.54
CA THR A 224 2.53 16.38 -12.55
C THR A 224 2.36 15.82 -13.96
N LEU A 225 1.48 16.43 -14.75
CA LEU A 225 1.26 16.10 -16.17
C LEU A 225 2.11 16.97 -17.10
N PHE A 226 2.43 18.19 -16.67
CA PHE A 226 3.27 19.16 -17.37
C PHE A 226 4.39 19.66 -16.46
N GLY A 227 5.51 20.02 -17.06
CA GLY A 227 6.60 20.72 -16.39
C GLY A 227 7.97 20.25 -16.85
N ALA A 228 8.96 21.11 -16.65
CA ALA A 228 10.35 20.77 -16.85
C ALA A 228 10.96 20.26 -15.53
N PRO A 229 11.94 19.34 -15.57
CA PRO A 229 12.71 18.96 -14.41
C PRO A 229 13.41 20.16 -13.80
N ALA A 230 13.60 20.14 -12.48
CA ALA A 230 14.42 21.16 -11.82
C ALA A 230 15.90 21.04 -12.29
N PRO A 231 16.68 22.13 -12.25
CA PRO A 231 18.11 22.06 -12.57
C PRO A 231 18.90 21.12 -11.66
N LYS A 232 18.45 20.91 -10.44
CA LYS A 232 18.92 19.92 -9.49
C LYS A 232 17.74 19.07 -9.04
N GLY A 233 17.82 17.77 -9.27
CA GLY A 233 16.94 16.75 -8.73
C GLY A 233 17.60 16.01 -7.56
N GLN A 234 17.90 14.74 -7.74
CA GLN A 234 18.52 13.86 -6.73
C GLN A 234 19.98 13.46 -7.04
N GLU A 235 20.63 14.13 -8.02
CA GLU A 235 21.90 13.71 -8.61
C GLU A 235 23.06 13.61 -7.60
N LEU A 236 23.00 14.32 -6.49
CA LEU A 236 24.03 14.29 -5.46
C LEU A 236 23.66 13.40 -4.28
N GLU A 237 22.46 12.81 -4.28
CA GLU A 237 21.90 11.95 -3.21
C GLU A 237 21.98 12.61 -1.82
N ASP A 238 22.06 13.94 -1.79
CA ASP A 238 22.27 14.74 -0.58
C ASP A 238 20.99 15.00 0.23
N HIS A 239 19.84 14.48 -0.21
CA HIS A 239 18.60 14.57 0.54
C HIS A 239 18.48 13.39 1.52
N TYR A 240 18.75 12.16 1.09
CA TYR A 240 18.65 10.97 1.94
C TYR A 240 19.52 11.05 3.19
N PHE A 241 20.79 11.42 3.05
CA PHE A 241 21.73 11.60 4.16
C PHE A 241 21.76 13.05 4.70
N GLY A 242 20.80 13.87 4.26
CA GLY A 242 20.69 15.26 4.67
C GLY A 242 19.99 15.45 6.00
N VAL A 243 20.15 16.65 6.58
CA VAL A 243 19.45 17.04 7.79
C VAL A 243 17.97 17.26 7.51
N ILE A 244 17.08 16.77 8.37
CA ILE A 244 15.66 17.07 8.31
C ILE A 244 15.47 18.58 8.57
N ARG A 245 14.84 19.28 7.61
CA ARG A 245 14.59 20.72 7.72
C ARG A 245 13.61 21.02 8.83
N GLU A 246 13.75 22.16 9.50
CA GLU A 246 12.95 22.54 10.67
C GLU A 246 11.44 22.44 10.45
N ARG A 247 10.93 22.97 9.32
CA ARG A 247 9.49 22.89 9.00
C ARG A 247 9.01 21.45 8.84
N ILE A 248 9.82 20.58 8.25
CA ILE A 248 9.53 19.16 8.08
C ILE A 248 9.63 18.44 9.42
N GLY A 249 10.65 18.73 10.23
CA GLY A 249 10.78 18.18 11.58
C GLY A 249 9.62 18.57 12.49
N ALA A 250 9.08 19.78 12.37
CA ALA A 250 7.89 20.20 13.10
C ALA A 250 6.65 19.39 12.67
N PHE A 251 6.46 19.17 11.37
CA PHE A 251 5.41 18.29 10.86
C PHE A 251 5.57 16.85 11.38
N MET A 252 6.78 16.28 11.28
CA MET A 252 7.07 14.92 11.74
C MET A 252 6.80 14.74 13.23
N LYS A 253 7.15 15.73 14.05
CA LYS A 253 6.89 15.72 15.49
C LYS A 253 5.38 15.68 15.78
N ASP A 254 4.60 16.56 15.15
CA ASP A 254 3.17 16.65 15.40
C ASP A 254 2.45 15.40 14.85
N LEU A 255 2.90 14.87 13.71
CA LEU A 255 2.41 13.60 13.18
C LEU A 255 2.63 12.45 14.15
N ASN A 256 3.82 12.33 14.74
CA ASN A 256 4.11 11.29 15.74
C ASN A 256 3.17 11.40 16.94
N VAL A 257 2.95 12.59 17.47
CA VAL A 257 2.06 12.79 18.61
C VAL A 257 0.62 12.33 18.31
N GLU A 258 0.08 12.73 17.16
CA GLU A 258 -1.26 12.29 16.74
C GLU A 258 -1.34 10.77 16.57
N LEU A 259 -0.33 10.16 15.94
CA LEU A 259 -0.29 8.71 15.73
C LEU A 259 -0.13 7.93 17.04
N TRP A 260 0.72 8.39 17.96
CA TRP A 260 0.87 7.75 19.27
C TRP A 260 -0.40 7.78 20.10
N LYS A 261 -1.14 8.89 20.08
CA LYS A 261 -2.47 8.97 20.71
C LYS A 261 -3.45 7.95 20.14
N LEU A 262 -3.35 7.65 18.84
CA LEU A 262 -4.14 6.64 18.15
C LEU A 262 -3.57 5.21 18.28
N GLY A 263 -2.58 5.00 19.15
CA GLY A 263 -1.98 3.69 19.40
C GLY A 263 -1.07 3.17 18.28
N VAL A 264 -0.78 3.99 17.27
CA VAL A 264 0.13 3.64 16.19
C VAL A 264 1.57 3.78 16.66
N THR A 265 2.35 2.72 16.57
CA THR A 265 3.76 2.66 17.00
C THR A 265 4.72 3.29 15.98
N ALA A 266 4.42 4.52 15.53
CA ALA A 266 5.30 5.27 14.64
C ALA A 266 6.68 5.45 15.28
N LYS A 267 7.72 4.89 14.66
CA LYS A 267 9.06 4.78 15.26
C LYS A 267 10.12 5.53 14.48
N THR A 268 10.22 5.31 13.19
CA THR A 268 11.30 5.85 12.36
C THR A 268 10.74 6.85 11.37
N GLN A 269 11.40 7.99 11.24
CA GLN A 269 11.14 8.97 10.20
C GLN A 269 12.47 9.52 9.68
N HIS A 270 12.61 9.61 8.36
CA HIS A 270 13.79 10.15 7.70
C HIS A 270 13.46 10.74 6.32
N ASN A 271 14.45 11.37 5.70
CA ASN A 271 14.37 11.80 4.31
C ASN A 271 14.59 10.61 3.38
N GLU A 272 13.87 10.59 2.27
CA GLU A 272 14.08 9.67 1.16
C GLU A 272 14.94 10.29 0.06
N VAL A 273 15.24 9.50 -1.01
CA VAL A 273 16.19 9.89 -2.06
C VAL A 273 15.70 11.09 -2.87
N ALA A 274 14.42 11.11 -3.26
CA ALA A 274 13.88 12.21 -4.03
C ALA A 274 13.72 13.50 -3.20
N PRO A 275 13.94 14.68 -3.79
CA PRO A 275 13.67 15.94 -3.11
C PRO A 275 12.24 16.03 -2.60
N ALA A 276 12.05 16.40 -1.33
CA ALA A 276 10.78 16.50 -0.63
C ALA A 276 10.09 15.15 -0.37
N GLN A 277 10.79 14.04 -0.52
CA GLN A 277 10.32 12.70 -0.17
C GLN A 277 10.81 12.32 1.24
N HIS A 278 9.94 11.63 1.98
CA HIS A 278 10.18 11.20 3.35
C HIS A 278 9.55 9.83 3.58
N GLU A 279 9.95 9.17 4.67
CA GLU A 279 9.40 7.88 5.08
C GLU A 279 8.99 7.89 6.55
N LEU A 280 7.96 7.12 6.87
CA LEU A 280 7.57 6.76 8.23
C LEU A 280 7.44 5.25 8.33
N ALA A 281 8.15 4.64 9.27
CA ALA A 281 8.06 3.21 9.56
C ALA A 281 7.56 2.97 10.98
N PRO A 282 6.37 2.33 11.15
CA PRO A 282 5.88 1.86 12.44
C PRO A 282 6.55 0.53 12.83
N ILE A 283 6.45 0.16 14.11
CA ILE A 283 6.72 -1.22 14.52
C ILE A 283 5.62 -2.11 13.93
N TYR A 284 5.97 -3.35 13.56
CA TYR A 284 5.03 -4.32 13.02
C TYR A 284 3.92 -4.69 14.02
N GLU A 285 2.75 -5.03 13.48
CA GLU A 285 1.57 -5.47 14.20
C GLU A 285 0.92 -6.68 13.49
N THR A 286 -0.11 -7.27 14.10
CA THR A 286 -0.95 -8.25 13.39
C THR A 286 -1.52 -7.64 12.11
N ALA A 287 -1.64 -8.42 11.05
CA ALA A 287 -1.91 -7.90 9.71
C ALA A 287 -3.18 -7.03 9.63
N ASN A 288 -4.27 -7.39 10.34
CA ASN A 288 -5.49 -6.58 10.37
C ASN A 288 -5.30 -5.23 11.05
N ILE A 289 -4.59 -5.19 12.19
CA ILE A 289 -4.28 -3.94 12.91
C ILE A 289 -3.29 -3.09 12.09
N ALA A 290 -2.26 -3.70 11.49
CA ALA A 290 -1.31 -2.99 10.65
C ALA A 290 -1.99 -2.35 9.44
N VAL A 291 -2.98 -3.01 8.83
CA VAL A 291 -3.79 -2.46 7.74
C VAL A 291 -4.60 -1.26 8.20
N ASP A 292 -5.30 -1.35 9.33
CA ASP A 292 -6.05 -0.23 9.89
C ASP A 292 -5.12 0.94 10.26
N HIS A 293 -4.00 0.66 10.93
CA HIS A 293 -3.00 1.67 11.28
C HIS A 293 -2.43 2.36 10.04
N ASN A 294 -2.19 1.63 8.95
CA ASN A 294 -1.70 2.25 7.71
C ASN A 294 -2.72 3.21 7.09
N GLN A 295 -4.03 2.90 7.14
CA GLN A 295 -5.07 3.84 6.71
C GLN A 295 -5.11 5.08 7.61
N ILE A 296 -5.02 4.89 8.92
CA ILE A 296 -4.94 6.00 9.90
C ILE A 296 -3.70 6.87 9.65
N ILE A 297 -2.54 6.26 9.39
CA ILE A 297 -1.30 6.97 9.04
C ILE A 297 -1.51 7.86 7.81
N MET A 298 -2.04 7.30 6.72
CA MET A 298 -2.25 8.03 5.47
C MET A 298 -3.23 9.21 5.63
N GLU A 299 -4.28 9.04 6.41
CA GLU A 299 -5.25 10.09 6.70
C GLU A 299 -4.63 11.18 7.59
N THR A 300 -3.96 10.79 8.68
CA THR A 300 -3.34 11.70 9.64
C THR A 300 -2.23 12.53 9.00
N MET A 301 -1.40 11.94 8.13
CA MET A 301 -0.37 12.65 7.37
C MET A 301 -0.94 13.81 6.56
N LYS A 302 -2.06 13.59 5.87
CA LYS A 302 -2.72 14.62 5.07
C LYS A 302 -3.23 15.77 5.94
N LYS A 303 -3.87 15.47 7.08
CA LYS A 303 -4.40 16.46 8.02
C LYS A 303 -3.29 17.29 8.68
N VAL A 304 -2.27 16.63 9.20
CA VAL A 304 -1.14 17.31 9.86
C VAL A 304 -0.35 18.16 8.86
N ALA A 305 -0.13 17.68 7.62
CA ALA A 305 0.54 18.47 6.60
C ALA A 305 -0.15 19.82 6.34
N GLU A 306 -1.47 19.85 6.31
CA GLU A 306 -2.23 21.10 6.10
C GLU A 306 -2.06 22.10 7.25
N ARG A 307 -1.96 21.62 8.50
CA ARG A 307 -1.69 22.48 9.68
C ARG A 307 -0.32 23.17 9.56
N HIS A 308 0.65 22.53 8.90
CA HIS A 308 1.99 23.06 8.65
C HIS A 308 2.13 23.84 7.33
N GLY A 309 1.01 24.11 6.63
CA GLY A 309 1.02 24.77 5.31
C GLY A 309 1.69 23.93 4.23
N LEU A 310 1.70 22.61 4.42
CA LEU A 310 2.20 21.60 3.48
C LEU A 310 1.01 20.84 2.86
N ARG A 311 1.30 20.08 1.81
CA ARG A 311 0.43 19.04 1.26
C ARG A 311 1.19 17.74 1.20
N CYS A 312 0.64 16.69 1.79
CA CYS A 312 1.15 15.34 1.66
C CYS A 312 0.63 14.70 0.37
N LEU A 313 1.52 14.18 -0.45
CA LEU A 313 1.21 13.45 -1.67
C LEU A 313 1.57 11.98 -1.46
N LEU A 314 0.59 11.12 -1.67
CA LEU A 314 0.74 9.66 -1.57
C LEU A 314 0.72 8.99 -2.96
N ASN A 315 0.58 9.75 -4.06
CA ASN A 315 0.72 9.18 -5.39
C ASN A 315 2.12 8.54 -5.54
N GLU A 316 2.19 7.40 -6.18
CA GLU A 316 3.41 6.59 -6.34
C GLU A 316 4.50 7.30 -7.14
N LYS A 317 4.11 8.17 -8.09
CA LYS A 317 5.03 8.90 -8.95
C LYS A 317 4.57 10.34 -9.19
N PRO A 318 4.54 11.19 -8.16
CA PRO A 318 4.06 12.57 -8.32
C PRO A 318 4.95 13.42 -9.23
N PHE A 319 6.22 13.06 -9.35
CA PHE A 319 7.20 13.78 -10.17
C PHE A 319 8.01 12.80 -11.03
N ALA A 320 7.99 13.03 -12.35
CA ALA A 320 8.77 12.24 -13.29
C ALA A 320 10.27 12.52 -13.14
N GLY A 321 11.10 11.48 -13.35
CA GLY A 321 12.58 11.62 -13.37
C GLY A 321 13.26 11.54 -12.00
N VAL A 322 12.51 11.35 -10.91
CA VAL A 322 13.05 11.12 -9.57
C VAL A 322 12.40 9.86 -8.96
N ASN A 323 12.88 9.38 -7.79
CA ASN A 323 12.28 8.24 -7.11
C ASN A 323 10.78 8.45 -6.89
N GLY A 324 10.02 7.38 -6.96
CA GLY A 324 8.62 7.32 -6.56
C GLY A 324 8.48 6.82 -5.14
N SER A 325 7.24 6.79 -4.62
CA SER A 325 6.92 6.34 -3.27
C SER A 325 6.17 5.02 -3.28
N GLY A 326 6.56 4.13 -2.39
CA GLY A 326 5.91 2.85 -2.14
C GLY A 326 5.66 2.60 -0.66
N LYS A 327 5.37 1.32 -0.36
CA LYS A 327 5.35 0.75 0.98
C LYS A 327 6.11 -0.56 0.93
N HIS A 328 7.22 -0.64 1.64
CA HIS A 328 7.86 -1.93 1.85
C HIS A 328 7.06 -2.71 2.89
N ASN A 329 6.41 -3.78 2.44
CA ASN A 329 5.51 -4.57 3.26
C ASN A 329 6.30 -5.71 3.91
N ASN A 330 6.79 -5.48 5.12
CA ASN A 330 7.55 -6.46 5.90
C ASN A 330 6.59 -7.47 6.53
N TRP A 331 6.52 -8.67 5.96
CA TRP A 331 5.60 -9.73 6.34
C TRP A 331 6.31 -10.89 7.06
N SER A 332 5.74 -11.37 8.15
CA SER A 332 6.23 -12.54 8.91
C SER A 332 5.07 -13.31 9.53
N ILE A 333 5.36 -14.53 10.01
CA ILE A 333 4.38 -15.42 10.65
C ILE A 333 4.94 -15.95 11.97
N THR A 334 4.15 -15.79 13.03
CA THR A 334 4.59 -16.11 14.40
C THR A 334 3.49 -16.87 15.15
N THR A 335 3.86 -17.88 15.92
CA THR A 335 2.94 -18.58 16.82
C THR A 335 2.59 -17.72 18.03
N ASP A 336 1.47 -18.01 18.67
CA ASP A 336 1.02 -17.32 19.88
C ASP A 336 1.91 -17.61 21.12
N ASP A 337 2.78 -18.63 21.06
CA ASP A 337 3.82 -18.89 22.07
C ASP A 337 5.18 -18.23 21.71
N GLY A 338 5.24 -17.42 20.64
CA GLY A 338 6.35 -16.52 20.32
C GLY A 338 7.40 -17.07 19.34
N MET A 339 7.16 -18.23 18.70
CA MET A 339 8.08 -18.76 17.70
C MET A 339 7.83 -18.14 16.34
N ASN A 340 8.81 -17.39 15.80
CA ASN A 340 8.77 -16.90 14.41
C ASN A 340 9.17 -18.02 13.46
N LEU A 341 8.27 -18.39 12.53
CA LEU A 341 8.51 -19.47 11.56
C LEU A 341 9.52 -19.10 10.48
N LEU A 342 9.87 -17.82 10.37
CA LEU A 342 10.87 -17.29 9.44
C LEU A 342 12.21 -16.98 10.11
N ASP A 343 12.40 -17.40 11.37
CA ASP A 343 13.69 -17.28 12.04
C ASP A 343 14.59 -18.47 11.66
N PRO A 344 15.68 -18.24 10.88
CA PRO A 344 16.59 -19.30 10.47
C PRO A 344 17.42 -19.85 11.64
N GLY A 345 17.52 -19.12 12.75
CA GLY A 345 18.44 -19.41 13.83
C GLY A 345 19.91 -19.17 13.46
N GLU A 346 20.83 -19.65 14.32
CA GLU A 346 22.28 -19.49 14.11
C GLU A 346 22.81 -20.42 13.01
N THR A 347 22.18 -21.58 12.82
CA THR A 347 22.54 -22.61 11.81
C THR A 347 21.35 -22.90 10.89
N PRO A 348 21.09 -22.05 9.88
CA PRO A 348 19.95 -22.22 8.97
C PRO A 348 19.88 -23.58 8.29
N ASN A 349 21.01 -24.20 7.97
CA ASN A 349 21.10 -25.50 7.34
C ASN A 349 20.66 -26.67 8.22
N GLU A 350 20.60 -26.50 9.53
CA GLU A 350 20.14 -27.49 10.51
C GLU A 350 18.68 -27.28 10.94
N ASN A 351 18.11 -26.11 10.68
CA ASN A 351 16.74 -25.78 11.03
C ASN A 351 15.75 -26.29 9.98
N ILE A 352 15.42 -27.58 10.07
CA ILE A 352 14.57 -28.27 9.10
C ILE A 352 13.16 -27.66 9.01
N GLN A 353 12.59 -27.21 10.13
CA GLN A 353 11.29 -26.55 10.12
C GLN A 353 11.35 -25.24 9.32
N PHE A 354 12.36 -24.39 9.55
CA PHE A 354 12.59 -23.18 8.79
C PHE A 354 12.78 -23.46 7.30
N LEU A 355 13.60 -24.47 6.96
CA LEU A 355 13.83 -24.85 5.57
C LEU A 355 12.56 -25.33 4.85
N LEU A 356 11.68 -26.06 5.54
CA LEU A 356 10.39 -26.44 4.99
C LEU A 356 9.50 -25.22 4.75
N VAL A 357 9.41 -24.32 5.75
CA VAL A 357 8.64 -23.07 5.61
C VAL A 357 9.16 -22.22 4.46
N LEU A 358 10.47 -22.07 4.33
CA LEU A 358 11.11 -21.36 3.22
C LEU A 358 10.78 -22.02 1.87
N ALA A 359 10.86 -23.35 1.77
CA ALA A 359 10.53 -24.10 0.55
C ALA A 359 9.07 -23.92 0.14
N CYS A 360 8.15 -23.92 1.13
CA CYS A 360 6.73 -23.65 0.89
C CYS A 360 6.49 -22.22 0.37
N ILE A 361 7.20 -21.22 0.92
CA ILE A 361 7.08 -19.83 0.46
C ILE A 361 7.63 -19.67 -0.95
N LEU A 362 8.78 -20.27 -1.27
CA LEU A 362 9.33 -20.25 -2.63
C LEU A 362 8.34 -20.86 -3.63
N LYS A 363 7.76 -22.01 -3.30
CA LYS A 363 6.70 -22.63 -4.10
C LYS A 363 5.49 -21.72 -4.28
N ALA A 364 4.97 -21.16 -3.19
CA ALA A 364 3.82 -20.29 -3.21
C ALA A 364 4.04 -19.08 -4.14
N VAL A 365 5.18 -18.40 -4.00
CA VAL A 365 5.51 -17.22 -4.80
C VAL A 365 5.78 -17.58 -6.26
N ASP A 366 6.41 -18.72 -6.55
CA ASP A 366 6.66 -19.16 -7.92
C ASP A 366 5.36 -19.51 -8.67
N ILE A 367 4.46 -20.26 -8.02
CA ILE A 367 3.20 -20.68 -8.64
C ILE A 367 2.26 -19.49 -8.85
N HIS A 368 2.22 -18.56 -7.90
CA HIS A 368 1.29 -17.45 -7.86
C HIS A 368 1.95 -16.07 -8.05
N ALA A 369 3.08 -16.02 -8.76
CA ALA A 369 3.79 -14.77 -9.06
C ALA A 369 2.88 -13.71 -9.73
N ASP A 370 2.00 -14.16 -10.61
CA ASP A 370 0.99 -13.34 -11.28
C ASP A 370 -0.02 -12.70 -10.31
N LEU A 371 -0.56 -13.47 -9.36
CA LEU A 371 -1.46 -12.97 -8.33
C LEU A 371 -0.75 -12.02 -7.36
N LEU A 372 0.48 -12.35 -6.96
CA LEU A 372 1.25 -11.47 -6.09
C LEU A 372 1.56 -10.14 -6.79
N ARG A 373 1.89 -10.15 -8.10
CA ARG A 373 2.04 -8.92 -8.89
C ARG A 373 0.72 -8.15 -8.97
N GLN A 374 -0.40 -8.82 -9.20
CA GLN A 374 -1.72 -8.20 -9.27
C GLN A 374 -2.09 -7.52 -7.96
N SER A 375 -1.75 -8.10 -6.81
CA SER A 375 -2.09 -7.57 -5.48
C SER A 375 -1.48 -6.20 -5.17
N ALA A 376 -0.45 -5.79 -5.91
CA ALA A 376 0.22 -4.49 -5.84
C ALA A 376 0.05 -3.67 -7.14
N ALA A 377 -0.97 -3.98 -7.93
CA ALA A 377 -1.23 -3.30 -9.19
C ALA A 377 -2.10 -2.06 -8.98
N ASP A 378 -1.58 -0.91 -9.37
CA ASP A 378 -2.23 0.39 -9.31
C ASP A 378 -1.77 1.28 -10.46
N VAL A 379 -2.57 2.29 -10.84
CA VAL A 379 -2.26 3.24 -11.90
C VAL A 379 -0.97 4.00 -11.61
N GLY A 380 -0.78 4.44 -10.37
CA GLY A 380 0.43 5.14 -9.94
C GLY A 380 1.66 4.23 -9.99
N ASN A 381 1.51 2.97 -9.63
CA ASN A 381 2.56 1.97 -9.67
C ASN A 381 3.03 1.64 -11.10
N ASP A 382 2.16 1.73 -12.10
CA ASP A 382 2.56 1.58 -13.50
C ASP A 382 3.61 2.62 -13.92
N HIS A 383 3.63 3.79 -13.27
CA HIS A 383 4.62 4.84 -13.48
C HIS A 383 5.86 4.71 -12.58
N ARG A 384 5.75 4.00 -11.45
CA ARG A 384 6.81 3.87 -10.44
C ARG A 384 7.72 2.66 -10.70
N LEU A 385 7.15 1.49 -11.03
CA LEU A 385 7.89 0.21 -11.09
C LEU A 385 8.96 0.20 -12.18
N GLY A 386 10.07 -0.50 -11.90
CA GLY A 386 11.14 -0.80 -12.85
C GLY A 386 12.33 0.15 -12.84
N ALA A 387 12.39 1.14 -11.95
CA ALA A 387 13.54 2.04 -11.80
C ALA A 387 13.52 2.78 -10.44
N ASN A 388 14.65 3.38 -10.06
CA ASN A 388 14.74 4.27 -8.90
C ASN A 388 14.21 3.62 -7.60
N GLU A 389 14.79 2.51 -7.20
CA GLU A 389 14.47 1.72 -6.01
C GLU A 389 13.10 1.01 -6.04
N ALA A 390 12.29 1.20 -7.07
CA ALA A 390 11.07 0.43 -7.27
C ALA A 390 11.37 -0.86 -8.06
N PRO A 391 10.93 -2.06 -7.59
CA PRO A 391 11.25 -3.32 -8.24
C PRO A 391 10.66 -3.40 -9.65
N PRO A 392 11.22 -4.26 -10.53
CA PRO A 392 10.63 -4.53 -11.83
C PRO A 392 9.29 -5.28 -11.69
N ALA A 393 8.49 -5.28 -12.76
CA ALA A 393 7.19 -5.97 -12.80
C ALA A 393 7.27 -7.50 -12.84
N ILE A 394 8.45 -8.08 -12.64
CA ILE A 394 8.74 -9.51 -12.57
C ILE A 394 8.92 -9.88 -11.11
N ILE A 395 8.08 -10.76 -10.59
CA ILE A 395 8.26 -11.30 -9.24
C ILE A 395 9.47 -12.25 -9.24
N SER A 396 10.39 -12.01 -8.31
CA SER A 396 11.50 -12.87 -7.96
C SER A 396 11.79 -12.79 -6.46
N VAL A 397 12.48 -13.79 -5.92
CA VAL A 397 12.81 -13.88 -4.50
C VAL A 397 14.31 -13.69 -4.31
N PHE A 398 14.68 -12.75 -3.45
CA PHE A 398 16.04 -12.58 -2.99
C PHE A 398 16.23 -13.29 -1.65
N LEU A 399 17.22 -14.16 -1.55
CA LEU A 399 17.55 -14.91 -0.32
C LEU A 399 18.86 -14.47 0.33
N GLY A 400 19.74 -13.84 -0.42
CA GLY A 400 21.13 -13.58 -0.01
C GLY A 400 22.03 -14.80 -0.18
N GLU A 401 23.34 -14.57 -0.12
CA GLU A 401 24.37 -15.59 -0.43
C GLU A 401 24.28 -16.81 0.48
N GLN A 402 24.00 -16.60 1.77
CA GLN A 402 23.96 -17.67 2.78
C GLN A 402 22.84 -18.70 2.48
N LEU A 403 21.62 -18.22 2.33
CA LEU A 403 20.47 -19.12 2.08
C LEU A 403 20.48 -19.68 0.66
N GLU A 404 20.98 -18.92 -0.32
CA GLU A 404 21.15 -19.44 -1.68
C GLU A 404 22.14 -20.61 -1.70
N ASP A 405 23.25 -20.54 -0.95
CA ASP A 405 24.19 -21.63 -0.81
C ASP A 405 23.55 -22.87 -0.18
N VAL A 406 22.76 -22.69 0.89
CA VAL A 406 22.00 -23.77 1.54
C VAL A 406 21.02 -24.41 0.55
N VAL A 407 20.25 -23.61 -0.18
CA VAL A 407 19.31 -24.11 -1.20
C VAL A 407 20.01 -24.89 -2.29
N ARG A 408 21.17 -24.39 -2.78
CA ARG A 408 21.98 -25.09 -3.79
C ARG A 408 22.46 -26.45 -3.29
N GLN A 409 23.00 -26.54 -2.07
CA GLN A 409 23.41 -27.79 -1.46
C GLN A 409 22.26 -28.80 -1.38
N LEU A 410 21.06 -28.34 -0.94
CA LEU A 410 19.86 -29.18 -0.87
C LEU A 410 19.43 -29.72 -2.22
N ILE A 411 19.50 -28.91 -3.28
CA ILE A 411 19.15 -29.31 -4.64
C ILE A 411 20.17 -30.33 -5.17
N GLU A 412 21.49 -30.08 -5.03
CA GLU A 412 22.55 -30.89 -5.61
C GLU A 412 22.76 -32.23 -4.88
N THR A 413 22.73 -32.18 -3.54
CA THR A 413 23.12 -33.34 -2.72
C THR A 413 21.97 -33.93 -1.90
N GLY A 414 20.89 -33.16 -1.70
CA GLY A 414 19.78 -33.51 -0.81
C GLY A 414 20.04 -33.14 0.67
N GLU A 415 21.24 -32.67 1.02
CA GLU A 415 21.64 -32.30 2.35
C GLU A 415 22.43 -30.98 2.32
N ALA A 416 22.19 -30.06 3.28
CA ALA A 416 23.00 -28.87 3.48
C ALA A 416 23.94 -29.08 4.65
N LYS A 417 25.22 -29.38 4.35
CA LYS A 417 26.25 -29.74 5.37
C LYS A 417 26.94 -28.55 6.00
N SER A 418 26.77 -27.36 5.46
CA SER A 418 27.42 -26.13 5.91
C SER A 418 26.57 -24.92 5.54
N CYS A 419 26.77 -23.81 6.24
CA CYS A 419 26.28 -22.50 5.83
C CYS A 419 27.41 -21.50 5.87
N LEU A 420 27.34 -20.49 5.02
CA LEU A 420 28.24 -19.35 5.04
C LEU A 420 27.98 -18.56 6.33
N LEU A 421 29.00 -18.45 7.19
CA LEU A 421 28.87 -17.65 8.41
C LEU A 421 29.19 -16.20 8.08
N GLY A 422 28.37 -15.28 8.61
CA GLY A 422 28.69 -13.85 8.62
C GLY A 422 30.02 -13.63 9.34
N GLY A 423 30.95 -12.88 8.74
CA GLY A 423 32.20 -12.50 9.38
C GLY A 423 32.00 -11.30 10.34
N LYS A 424 33.11 -10.80 10.89
CA LYS A 424 33.12 -9.52 11.57
C LYS A 424 33.66 -8.44 10.64
N LEU A 425 33.02 -7.30 10.61
CA LEU A 425 33.56 -6.09 10.00
C LEU A 425 34.48 -5.40 11.03
N MET A 426 35.75 -5.41 10.72
CA MET A 426 36.74 -4.68 11.52
C MET A 426 36.82 -3.25 10.97
N THR A 427 36.44 -2.28 11.78
CA THR A 427 36.50 -0.86 11.38
C THR A 427 37.94 -0.33 11.30
N GLY A 428 38.93 -1.07 11.86
CA GLY A 428 40.33 -0.65 11.93
C GLY A 428 40.59 0.49 12.93
N VAL A 429 39.60 0.87 13.71
CA VAL A 429 39.70 1.94 14.74
C VAL A 429 39.47 1.33 16.10
N SER A 430 40.46 1.49 17.01
CA SER A 430 40.45 0.85 18.33
C SER A 430 39.32 1.28 19.26
N THR A 431 38.67 2.41 18.98
CA THR A 431 37.52 2.95 19.74
C THR A 431 36.19 2.57 19.20
N LEU A 432 36.13 1.88 18.04
CA LEU A 432 34.89 1.40 17.43
C LEU A 432 34.80 -0.11 17.67
N PRO A 433 33.57 -0.62 17.97
CA PRO A 433 33.34 -2.04 18.11
C PRO A 433 33.50 -2.77 16.78
N ASP A 434 33.89 -4.02 16.81
CA ASP A 434 33.72 -4.92 15.70
C ASP A 434 32.21 -5.12 15.45
N LEU A 435 31.79 -4.99 14.20
CA LEU A 435 30.39 -5.17 13.80
C LEU A 435 30.22 -6.58 13.24
N PRO A 436 29.15 -7.32 13.63
CA PRO A 436 28.83 -8.55 12.93
C PRO A 436 28.48 -8.19 11.48
N LYS A 437 29.10 -8.90 10.53
CA LYS A 437 28.71 -8.78 9.12
C LYS A 437 27.39 -9.53 8.96
N ASP A 438 26.35 -8.82 8.57
CA ASP A 438 25.10 -9.44 8.16
C ASP A 438 25.37 -10.30 6.91
N ALA A 439 24.99 -11.57 6.96
CA ALA A 439 25.15 -12.48 5.83
C ALA A 439 24.06 -12.25 4.75
N THR A 440 23.03 -11.45 5.07
CA THR A 440 21.97 -11.06 4.16
C THR A 440 22.18 -9.59 3.74
N ASP A 441 22.82 -9.38 2.58
CA ASP A 441 22.84 -8.03 1.98
C ASP A 441 21.43 -7.72 1.41
N ARG A 442 21.07 -6.44 1.40
CA ARG A 442 19.78 -6.00 0.85
C ARG A 442 19.90 -5.75 -0.65
N ASN A 443 19.19 -6.52 -1.45
CA ASN A 443 19.04 -6.22 -2.88
C ASN A 443 17.84 -5.28 -3.10
N ARG A 444 18.09 -4.01 -3.29
CA ARG A 444 17.05 -2.97 -3.48
C ARG A 444 16.24 -3.14 -4.77
N THR A 445 16.71 -3.97 -5.72
CA THR A 445 16.01 -4.24 -6.97
C THR A 445 15.07 -5.46 -6.88
N SER A 446 15.13 -6.24 -5.79
CA SER A 446 14.28 -7.41 -5.61
C SER A 446 12.87 -7.04 -5.18
N PRO A 447 11.83 -7.59 -5.81
CA PRO A 447 10.44 -7.35 -5.42
C PRO A 447 10.03 -8.07 -4.14
N PHE A 448 10.67 -9.19 -3.80
CA PHE A 448 10.36 -9.99 -2.61
C PHE A 448 11.68 -10.50 -2.01
N ALA A 449 12.09 -9.91 -0.88
CA ALA A 449 13.40 -10.14 -0.29
C ALA A 449 13.29 -10.73 1.11
N PHE A 450 14.08 -11.78 1.39
CA PHE A 450 14.26 -12.27 2.76
C PHE A 450 15.22 -11.36 3.52
N THR A 451 14.82 -10.87 4.68
CA THR A 451 15.58 -9.90 5.49
C THR A 451 15.76 -10.39 6.94
N GLY A 452 16.31 -11.59 7.08
CA GLY A 452 16.70 -12.20 8.35
C GLY A 452 15.62 -13.02 9.04
N ASN A 453 14.43 -12.50 9.26
CA ASN A 453 13.32 -13.21 9.92
C ASN A 453 11.94 -12.82 9.37
N LYS A 454 11.92 -12.26 8.18
CA LYS A 454 10.72 -11.79 7.46
C LYS A 454 10.99 -11.67 5.99
N PHE A 455 9.93 -11.59 5.19
CA PHE A 455 9.99 -11.20 3.79
C PHE A 455 9.51 -9.76 3.62
N GLU A 456 10.22 -9.00 2.82
CA GLU A 456 9.89 -7.64 2.43
C GLU A 456 9.32 -7.63 1.02
N PHE A 457 8.02 -7.35 0.88
CA PHE A 457 7.37 -7.17 -0.42
C PHE A 457 7.38 -5.69 -0.80
N ARG A 458 8.17 -5.34 -1.81
CA ARG A 458 8.57 -3.96 -2.14
C ARG A 458 7.75 -3.30 -3.23
N MET A 459 6.77 -4.02 -3.80
CA MET A 459 5.98 -3.53 -4.94
C MET A 459 4.80 -2.64 -4.56
N VAL A 460 4.34 -2.67 -3.31
CA VAL A 460 3.11 -1.98 -2.90
C VAL A 460 3.22 -0.48 -3.10
N GLY A 461 2.21 0.13 -3.72
CA GLY A 461 2.14 1.57 -3.96
C GLY A 461 1.89 2.38 -2.69
N SER A 462 2.41 3.60 -2.64
CA SER A 462 2.28 4.49 -1.48
C SER A 462 0.82 4.86 -1.16
N ALA A 463 -0.04 5.01 -2.16
CA ALA A 463 -1.46 5.31 -1.97
C ALA A 463 -2.31 4.09 -1.66
N ASP A 464 -1.82 2.87 -1.97
CA ASP A 464 -2.58 1.64 -1.85
C ASP A 464 -2.79 1.19 -0.39
N SER A 465 -3.86 0.40 -0.19
CA SER A 465 -4.03 -0.39 1.03
C SER A 465 -3.15 -1.63 0.99
N ILE A 466 -2.48 -1.92 2.10
CA ILE A 466 -1.69 -3.16 2.25
C ILE A 466 -2.57 -4.41 2.46
N ALA A 467 -3.90 -4.29 2.48
CA ALA A 467 -4.79 -5.43 2.68
C ALA A 467 -4.68 -6.45 1.54
N SER A 468 -4.72 -6.01 0.27
CA SER A 468 -4.66 -6.92 -0.89
C SER A 468 -3.37 -7.75 -0.97
N PRO A 469 -2.16 -7.16 -0.86
CA PRO A 469 -0.93 -7.94 -0.88
C PRO A 469 -0.84 -8.92 0.29
N ASN A 470 -1.30 -8.56 1.49
CA ASN A 470 -1.28 -9.47 2.63
C ASN A 470 -2.33 -10.58 2.52
N THR A 471 -3.51 -10.29 1.98
CA THR A 471 -4.51 -11.32 1.65
C THR A 471 -3.94 -12.35 0.69
N THR A 472 -3.27 -11.89 -0.37
CA THR A 472 -2.66 -12.78 -1.38
C THR A 472 -1.51 -13.58 -0.78
N LEU A 473 -0.57 -12.95 -0.07
CA LEU A 473 0.54 -13.65 0.58
C LEU A 473 0.04 -14.74 1.55
N ASN A 474 -0.91 -14.41 2.40
CA ASN A 474 -1.49 -15.38 3.34
C ASN A 474 -2.15 -16.55 2.60
N ALA A 475 -2.90 -16.28 1.52
CA ALA A 475 -3.62 -17.30 0.76
C ALA A 475 -2.67 -18.27 0.05
N ILE A 476 -1.68 -17.76 -0.70
CA ILE A 476 -0.75 -18.58 -1.46
C ILE A 476 0.17 -19.41 -0.55
N VAL A 477 0.57 -18.85 0.60
CA VAL A 477 1.38 -19.56 1.58
C VAL A 477 0.54 -20.61 2.33
N ALA A 478 -0.73 -20.30 2.65
CA ALA A 478 -1.66 -21.28 3.23
C ALA A 478 -1.87 -22.49 2.32
N GLU A 479 -1.93 -22.30 1.00
CA GLU A 479 -2.04 -23.39 0.05
C GLU A 479 -0.79 -24.30 0.09
N ALA A 480 0.40 -23.70 0.05
CA ALA A 480 1.66 -24.47 0.10
C ALA A 480 1.81 -25.22 1.43
N PHE A 481 1.41 -24.61 2.55
CA PHE A 481 1.39 -25.26 3.86
C PHE A 481 0.37 -26.41 3.94
N CYS A 482 -0.83 -26.19 3.37
CA CYS A 482 -1.86 -27.24 3.28
C CYS A 482 -1.33 -28.47 2.53
N GLU A 483 -0.73 -28.28 1.36
CA GLU A 483 -0.18 -29.38 0.56
C GLU A 483 0.99 -30.08 1.25
N ALA A 484 1.86 -29.32 1.92
CA ALA A 484 2.95 -29.92 2.70
C ALA A 484 2.41 -30.74 3.88
N ALA A 485 1.45 -30.19 4.63
CA ALA A 485 0.82 -30.91 5.75
C ALA A 485 0.11 -32.18 5.27
N ASP A 486 -0.63 -32.11 4.15
CA ASP A 486 -1.33 -33.27 3.59
C ASP A 486 -0.40 -34.45 3.23
N VAL A 487 0.85 -34.14 2.84
CA VAL A 487 1.88 -35.15 2.58
C VAL A 487 2.46 -35.69 3.88
N LEU A 488 2.85 -34.80 4.79
CA LEU A 488 3.57 -35.13 6.00
C LEU A 488 2.70 -35.87 7.04
N GLU A 489 1.41 -35.54 7.13
CA GLU A 489 0.45 -36.23 8.03
C GLU A 489 0.23 -37.70 7.64
N LYS A 490 0.51 -38.08 6.39
CA LYS A 490 0.35 -39.45 5.87
C LYS A 490 1.66 -40.22 5.77
N ALA A 491 2.78 -39.59 6.12
CA ALA A 491 4.08 -40.21 5.98
C ALA A 491 4.35 -41.25 7.07
N ASP A 492 4.84 -42.43 6.66
CA ASP A 492 5.28 -43.50 7.60
C ASP A 492 6.59 -43.10 8.32
N ASP A 493 7.48 -42.37 7.61
CA ASP A 493 8.74 -41.82 8.11
C ASP A 493 8.70 -40.29 7.93
N PHE A 494 8.43 -39.56 9.00
CA PHE A 494 8.29 -38.11 8.99
C PHE A 494 9.57 -37.40 8.58
N ASP A 495 10.72 -37.79 9.15
CA ASP A 495 11.99 -37.12 8.91
C ASP A 495 12.41 -37.25 7.43
N MET A 496 12.31 -38.46 6.88
CA MET A 496 12.60 -38.69 5.46
C MET A 496 11.63 -37.93 4.56
N ALA A 497 10.34 -37.94 4.87
CA ALA A 497 9.33 -37.23 4.08
C ALA A 497 9.53 -35.69 4.07
N VAL A 498 9.94 -35.10 5.19
CA VAL A 498 10.28 -33.67 5.27
C VAL A 498 11.48 -33.33 4.38
N HIS A 499 12.55 -34.12 4.45
CA HIS A 499 13.73 -33.91 3.62
C HIS A 499 13.42 -34.03 2.13
N ASP A 500 12.68 -35.09 1.75
CA ASP A 500 12.26 -35.27 0.36
C ASP A 500 11.38 -34.14 -0.16
N LEU A 501 10.47 -33.62 0.70
CA LEU A 501 9.59 -32.52 0.35
C LEU A 501 10.34 -31.20 0.18
N ILE A 502 11.28 -30.88 1.09
CA ILE A 502 12.15 -29.71 0.98
C ILE A 502 12.95 -29.79 -0.33
N LYS A 503 13.63 -30.92 -0.58
CA LYS A 503 14.39 -31.11 -1.81
C LYS A 503 13.53 -30.94 -3.05
N LYS A 504 12.36 -31.57 -3.06
CA LYS A 504 11.40 -31.45 -4.17
C LYS A 504 11.02 -30.01 -4.44
N TYR A 505 10.53 -29.30 -3.43
CA TYR A 505 10.07 -27.91 -3.59
C TYR A 505 11.21 -26.96 -3.99
N MET A 506 12.38 -27.10 -3.36
CA MET A 506 13.55 -26.30 -3.73
C MET A 506 13.98 -26.57 -5.19
N THR A 507 13.94 -27.81 -5.64
CA THR A 507 14.31 -28.18 -7.03
C THR A 507 13.29 -27.65 -8.05
N GLU A 508 12.00 -27.80 -7.78
CA GLU A 508 10.92 -27.42 -8.71
C GLU A 508 10.75 -25.90 -8.81
N HIS A 509 11.02 -25.15 -7.72
CA HIS A 509 10.70 -23.73 -7.61
C HIS A 509 11.92 -22.81 -7.46
N HIS A 510 13.17 -23.32 -7.61
CA HIS A 510 14.37 -22.49 -7.54
C HIS A 510 14.43 -21.40 -8.63
N ARG A 511 13.68 -21.57 -9.72
CA ARG A 511 13.63 -20.61 -10.84
C ARG A 511 13.19 -19.20 -10.41
N ILE A 512 12.46 -19.08 -9.28
CA ILE A 512 12.01 -17.80 -8.74
C ILE A 512 13.12 -17.04 -8.01
N ILE A 513 14.19 -17.73 -7.58
CA ILE A 513 15.30 -17.13 -6.83
C ILE A 513 16.18 -16.31 -7.78
N PHE A 514 16.40 -15.05 -7.42
CA PHE A 514 17.29 -14.17 -8.16
C PHE A 514 17.95 -13.15 -7.22
N ASN A 515 19.28 -13.21 -7.11
CA ASN A 515 20.08 -12.32 -6.25
C ASN A 515 20.82 -11.22 -7.04
N GLY A 516 20.61 -11.15 -8.37
CA GLY A 516 21.26 -10.18 -9.25
C GLY A 516 20.55 -8.84 -9.36
N ASN A 517 20.98 -8.02 -10.32
CA ASN A 517 20.38 -6.72 -10.63
C ASN A 517 19.06 -6.88 -11.38
N GLY A 518 17.92 -6.66 -10.71
CA GLY A 518 16.58 -6.76 -11.29
C GLY A 518 16.24 -5.70 -12.35
N TYR A 519 17.06 -4.65 -12.49
CA TYR A 519 16.84 -3.60 -13.50
C TYR A 519 17.51 -3.88 -14.84
N SER A 520 18.32 -4.94 -14.93
CA SER A 520 19.07 -5.23 -16.16
C SER A 520 18.18 -5.86 -17.24
N ASP A 521 18.49 -5.56 -18.50
CA ASP A 521 17.82 -6.19 -19.64
C ASP A 521 18.09 -7.69 -19.68
N GLU A 522 19.28 -8.13 -19.23
CA GLU A 522 19.67 -9.54 -19.11
C GLU A 522 18.74 -10.29 -18.15
N TRP A 523 18.29 -9.63 -17.06
CA TRP A 523 17.31 -10.22 -16.16
C TRP A 523 15.96 -10.41 -16.84
N VAL A 524 15.50 -9.45 -17.62
CA VAL A 524 14.23 -9.58 -18.36
C VAL A 524 14.27 -10.76 -19.32
N GLU A 525 15.39 -10.95 -20.04
CA GLU A 525 15.58 -12.10 -20.91
C GLU A 525 15.65 -13.42 -20.14
N GLU A 526 16.39 -13.45 -19.03
CA GLU A 526 16.53 -14.64 -18.20
C GLU A 526 15.22 -15.03 -17.54
N ALA A 527 14.46 -14.08 -17.02
CA ALA A 527 13.14 -14.31 -16.43
C ALA A 527 12.16 -14.91 -17.46
N ALA A 528 12.21 -14.43 -18.70
CA ALA A 528 11.42 -15.00 -19.79
C ALA A 528 11.81 -16.46 -20.10
N LYS A 529 13.12 -16.80 -20.11
CA LYS A 529 13.61 -18.18 -20.26
C LYS A 529 13.16 -19.08 -19.11
N ARG A 530 13.11 -18.55 -17.90
CA ARG A 530 12.61 -19.25 -16.70
C ARG A 530 11.08 -19.37 -16.69
N GLY A 531 10.37 -18.71 -17.62
CA GLY A 531 8.90 -18.71 -17.67
C GLY A 531 8.24 -17.87 -16.57
N LEU A 532 8.95 -16.87 -16.03
CA LEU A 532 8.40 -15.95 -15.05
C LEU A 532 7.56 -14.87 -15.74
N PRO A 533 6.37 -14.52 -15.21
CA PRO A 533 5.51 -13.52 -15.81
C PRO A 533 6.10 -12.11 -15.64
N ASN A 534 6.01 -11.29 -16.71
CA ASN A 534 6.36 -9.88 -16.70
C ASN A 534 5.09 -9.05 -16.98
N ILE A 535 4.33 -8.73 -15.93
CA ILE A 535 3.06 -8.04 -16.02
C ILE A 535 3.29 -6.55 -15.75
N LYS A 536 3.35 -5.74 -16.81
CA LYS A 536 3.82 -4.36 -16.74
C LYS A 536 2.78 -3.35 -16.26
N SER A 537 1.47 -3.63 -16.45
CA SER A 537 0.42 -2.67 -16.10
C SER A 537 -0.66 -3.29 -15.22
N MET A 538 -1.39 -2.41 -14.53
CA MET A 538 -2.53 -2.75 -13.70
C MET A 538 -3.59 -3.55 -14.47
N ILE A 539 -3.97 -3.10 -15.67
CA ILE A 539 -5.03 -3.77 -16.43
C ILE A 539 -4.59 -5.10 -17.05
N GLU A 540 -3.28 -5.29 -17.33
CA GLU A 540 -2.76 -6.59 -17.76
C GLU A 540 -2.80 -7.62 -16.63
N SER A 541 -2.75 -7.17 -15.37
CA SER A 541 -2.82 -8.04 -14.20
C SER A 541 -4.25 -8.42 -13.80
N ALA A 542 -5.25 -7.65 -14.21
CA ALA A 542 -6.63 -7.76 -13.69
C ALA A 542 -7.23 -9.15 -13.89
N ASN A 543 -7.04 -9.75 -15.08
CA ASN A 543 -7.57 -11.05 -15.42
C ASN A 543 -6.93 -12.21 -14.62
N THR A 544 -5.85 -11.99 -13.90
CA THR A 544 -5.26 -13.04 -13.05
C THR A 544 -6.18 -13.45 -11.92
N LEU A 545 -7.04 -12.52 -11.46
CA LEU A 545 -8.01 -12.78 -10.38
C LEU A 545 -9.05 -13.84 -10.75
N THR A 546 -9.43 -13.93 -12.02
CA THR A 546 -10.52 -14.81 -12.51
C THR A 546 -9.99 -16.04 -13.22
N THR A 547 -8.67 -16.27 -13.21
CA THR A 547 -8.10 -17.54 -13.69
C THR A 547 -8.61 -18.69 -12.82
N GLU A 548 -8.78 -19.86 -13.40
CA GLU A 548 -9.23 -21.05 -12.67
C GLU A 548 -8.30 -21.37 -11.48
N LYS A 549 -7.00 -21.17 -11.65
CA LYS A 549 -5.99 -21.30 -10.59
C LYS A 549 -6.30 -20.37 -9.39
N ALA A 550 -6.58 -19.10 -9.66
CA ALA A 550 -6.87 -18.14 -8.62
C ALA A 550 -8.20 -18.43 -7.92
N VAL A 551 -9.25 -18.75 -8.69
CA VAL A 551 -10.55 -19.10 -8.16
C VAL A 551 -10.46 -20.31 -7.23
N GLN A 552 -9.80 -21.40 -7.68
CA GLN A 552 -9.62 -22.60 -6.85
C GLN A 552 -8.87 -22.32 -5.56
N LEU A 553 -7.79 -21.50 -5.61
CA LEU A 553 -7.05 -21.07 -4.43
C LEU A 553 -7.97 -20.37 -3.42
N PHE A 554 -8.67 -19.33 -3.86
CA PHE A 554 -9.43 -18.49 -2.95
C PHE A 554 -10.72 -19.16 -2.45
N GLU A 555 -11.39 -19.95 -3.27
CA GLU A 555 -12.57 -20.73 -2.85
C GLU A 555 -12.20 -21.87 -1.89
N LYS A 556 -11.05 -22.53 -2.08
CA LYS A 556 -10.53 -23.57 -1.19
C LYS A 556 -10.43 -23.11 0.27
N PHE A 557 -10.04 -21.86 0.48
CA PHE A 557 -9.87 -21.28 1.80
C PHE A 557 -10.98 -20.28 2.17
N HIS A 558 -12.06 -20.23 1.42
CA HIS A 558 -13.22 -19.34 1.64
C HIS A 558 -12.84 -17.84 1.74
N ILE A 559 -11.76 -17.42 1.06
CA ILE A 559 -11.27 -16.04 1.07
C ILE A 559 -12.12 -15.18 0.12
N PHE A 560 -12.32 -15.66 -1.11
CA PHE A 560 -13.19 -15.06 -2.10
C PHE A 560 -14.04 -16.13 -2.79
N THR A 561 -15.25 -15.77 -3.15
CA THR A 561 -16.05 -16.49 -4.15
C THR A 561 -15.65 -16.05 -5.57
N ARG A 562 -15.97 -16.84 -6.59
CA ARG A 562 -15.80 -16.46 -8.00
C ARG A 562 -16.45 -15.11 -8.30
N ALA A 563 -17.66 -14.89 -7.84
CA ALA A 563 -18.38 -13.63 -8.05
C ALA A 563 -17.66 -12.42 -7.41
N GLU A 564 -17.07 -12.58 -6.23
CA GLU A 564 -16.26 -11.53 -5.59
C GLU A 564 -14.98 -11.23 -6.38
N LEU A 565 -14.36 -12.23 -7.03
CA LEU A 565 -13.17 -12.04 -7.88
C LEU A 565 -13.51 -11.36 -9.21
N GLU A 566 -14.60 -11.79 -9.88
CA GLU A 566 -15.10 -11.18 -11.10
C GLU A 566 -15.46 -9.70 -10.88
N SER A 567 -16.11 -9.41 -9.76
CA SER A 567 -16.40 -8.03 -9.34
C SER A 567 -15.13 -7.18 -9.22
N ARG A 568 -14.08 -7.72 -8.63
CA ARG A 568 -12.83 -6.99 -8.45
C ARG A 568 -12.09 -6.76 -9.75
N GLU A 569 -12.11 -7.73 -10.66
CA GLU A 569 -11.57 -7.56 -12.02
C GLU A 569 -12.29 -6.40 -12.74
N GLU A 570 -13.60 -6.35 -12.69
CA GLU A 570 -14.40 -5.28 -13.28
C GLU A 570 -14.07 -3.91 -12.68
N ILE A 571 -13.97 -3.82 -11.35
CA ILE A 571 -13.60 -2.57 -10.64
C ILE A 571 -12.20 -2.10 -11.03
N ILE A 572 -11.25 -3.00 -11.26
CA ILE A 572 -9.91 -2.65 -11.72
C ILE A 572 -9.95 -1.96 -13.08
N TYR A 573 -10.66 -2.55 -14.07
CA TYR A 573 -10.80 -1.93 -15.38
C TYR A 573 -11.50 -0.58 -15.30
N GLU A 574 -12.58 -0.48 -14.53
CA GLU A 574 -13.33 0.75 -14.35
C GLU A 574 -12.48 1.85 -13.69
N THR A 575 -11.75 1.52 -12.63
CA THR A 575 -10.86 2.46 -11.89
C THR A 575 -9.75 2.96 -12.80
N TYR A 576 -9.10 2.07 -13.56
CA TYR A 576 -8.06 2.44 -14.49
C TYR A 576 -8.56 3.40 -15.56
N ALA A 577 -9.69 3.04 -16.23
CA ALA A 577 -10.26 3.87 -17.27
C ALA A 577 -10.63 5.28 -16.75
N LYS A 578 -11.27 5.37 -15.58
CA LYS A 578 -11.63 6.64 -14.94
C LYS A 578 -10.39 7.46 -14.55
N SER A 579 -9.36 6.83 -14.01
CA SER A 579 -8.14 7.53 -13.59
C SER A 579 -7.41 8.14 -14.78
N ILE A 580 -7.19 7.37 -15.84
CA ILE A 580 -6.53 7.87 -17.05
C ILE A 580 -7.40 8.91 -17.76
N ASN A 581 -8.74 8.75 -17.74
CA ASN A 581 -9.66 9.76 -18.27
C ASN A 581 -9.50 11.11 -17.53
N ILE A 582 -9.46 11.10 -16.20
CA ILE A 582 -9.25 12.31 -15.40
C ILE A 582 -7.91 12.97 -15.76
N GLU A 583 -6.84 12.18 -15.93
CA GLU A 583 -5.55 12.70 -16.36
C GLU A 583 -5.60 13.34 -17.76
N ALA A 584 -6.22 12.68 -18.73
CA ALA A 584 -6.38 13.18 -20.10
C ALA A 584 -7.19 14.49 -20.13
N LEU A 585 -8.32 14.53 -19.46
CA LEU A 585 -9.17 15.73 -19.34
C LEU A 585 -8.47 16.88 -18.65
N THR A 586 -7.71 16.58 -17.56
CA THR A 586 -6.90 17.58 -16.86
C THR A 586 -5.81 18.14 -17.77
N MET A 587 -5.15 17.29 -18.55
CA MET A 587 -4.14 17.71 -19.52
C MET A 587 -4.74 18.59 -20.63
N ILE A 588 -5.91 18.23 -21.16
CA ILE A 588 -6.66 19.01 -22.15
C ILE A 588 -7.03 20.39 -21.58
N ASP A 589 -7.58 20.43 -20.38
CA ASP A 589 -7.99 21.66 -19.70
C ASP A 589 -6.81 22.62 -19.46
N MET A 590 -5.72 22.11 -18.89
CA MET A 590 -4.50 22.90 -18.65
C MET A 590 -3.88 23.40 -19.95
N ALA A 591 -3.82 22.57 -20.99
CA ALA A 591 -3.26 22.95 -22.29
C ALA A 591 -4.09 24.05 -22.94
N SER A 592 -5.41 23.89 -23.03
CA SER A 592 -6.30 24.79 -23.72
C SER A 592 -6.52 26.12 -22.98
N LYS A 593 -6.68 26.07 -21.64
CA LYS A 593 -7.07 27.25 -20.85
C LYS A 593 -5.89 28.00 -20.21
N GLN A 594 -4.75 27.34 -20.00
CA GLN A 594 -3.61 27.94 -19.29
C GLN A 594 -2.38 28.08 -20.18
N ILE A 595 -1.89 26.98 -20.78
CA ILE A 595 -0.59 26.96 -21.46
C ILE A 595 -0.67 27.67 -22.81
N ILE A 596 -1.60 27.29 -23.69
CA ILE A 596 -1.75 27.92 -25.02
C ILE A 596 -1.96 29.45 -24.91
N PRO A 597 -2.91 29.95 -24.07
CA PRO A 597 -3.09 31.37 -23.88
C PRO A 597 -1.83 32.10 -23.37
N ALA A 598 -1.07 31.50 -22.46
CA ALA A 598 0.18 32.07 -21.97
C ALA A 598 1.25 32.16 -23.05
N VAL A 599 1.39 31.13 -23.89
CA VAL A 599 2.34 31.10 -25.02
C VAL A 599 1.94 32.10 -26.08
N VAL A 600 0.65 32.23 -26.43
CA VAL A 600 0.13 33.25 -27.35
C VAL A 600 0.47 34.66 -26.85
N LYS A 601 0.24 34.95 -25.57
CA LYS A 601 0.59 36.23 -24.95
C LYS A 601 2.10 36.51 -24.99
N TYR A 602 2.93 35.47 -24.80
CA TYR A 602 4.39 35.59 -24.91
C TYR A 602 4.83 35.84 -26.36
N SER A 603 4.25 35.14 -27.34
CA SER A 603 4.51 35.36 -28.76
C SER A 603 4.18 36.79 -29.19
N GLN A 604 3.08 37.39 -28.67
CA GLN A 604 2.73 38.78 -28.90
C GLN A 604 3.83 39.74 -28.40
N LYS A 605 4.37 39.49 -27.18
CA LYS A 605 5.47 40.29 -26.63
C LYS A 605 6.74 40.19 -27.50
N LEU A 606 7.10 38.98 -27.92
CA LEU A 606 8.25 38.77 -28.82
C LEU A 606 8.06 39.47 -30.14
N ALA A 607 6.89 39.35 -30.78
CA ALA A 607 6.58 40.02 -32.05
C ALA A 607 6.71 41.55 -31.94
N LYS A 608 6.18 42.11 -30.85
CA LYS A 608 6.36 43.54 -30.57
C LYS A 608 7.82 43.92 -30.42
N THR A 609 8.61 43.13 -29.64
CA THR A 609 10.04 43.38 -29.46
C THR A 609 10.81 43.31 -30.78
N VAL A 610 10.49 42.38 -31.70
CA VAL A 610 11.05 42.28 -33.03
C VAL A 610 10.81 43.61 -33.82
N LEU A 611 9.57 44.11 -33.78
CA LEU A 611 9.22 45.36 -34.46
C LEU A 611 9.94 46.59 -33.87
N ASP A 612 9.99 46.70 -32.55
CA ASP A 612 10.61 47.83 -31.83
C ASP A 612 12.14 47.86 -32.07
N VAL A 613 12.83 46.72 -32.02
CA VAL A 613 14.28 46.63 -32.31
C VAL A 613 14.57 46.98 -33.74
N LYS A 614 13.75 46.51 -34.69
CA LYS A 614 13.90 46.85 -36.12
C LYS A 614 13.67 48.33 -36.37
N ALA A 615 12.68 48.93 -35.70
CA ALA A 615 12.42 50.38 -35.81
C ALA A 615 13.56 51.23 -35.24
N ALA A 616 14.35 50.71 -34.30
CA ALA A 616 15.56 51.33 -33.77
C ALA A 616 16.78 51.20 -34.70
N GLY A 617 16.64 50.58 -35.87
CA GLY A 617 17.70 50.39 -36.86
C GLY A 617 18.63 49.22 -36.60
N VAL A 618 18.26 48.30 -35.73
CA VAL A 618 19.02 47.08 -35.39
C VAL A 618 18.27 45.84 -35.90
N GLU A 619 19.01 44.87 -36.46
CA GLU A 619 18.39 43.62 -36.92
C GLU A 619 18.06 42.69 -35.70
N PRO A 620 16.79 42.30 -35.46
CA PRO A 620 16.36 41.53 -34.31
C PRO A 620 16.56 40.01 -34.51
N VAL A 621 17.78 39.55 -34.72
CA VAL A 621 18.10 38.15 -35.05
C VAL A 621 17.59 37.18 -33.96
N VAL A 622 18.03 37.36 -32.72
CA VAL A 622 17.69 36.47 -31.61
C VAL A 622 16.19 36.47 -31.31
N GLN A 623 15.57 37.65 -31.33
CA GLN A 623 14.14 37.78 -31.05
C GLN A 623 13.27 37.11 -32.13
N SER A 624 13.69 37.21 -33.40
CA SER A 624 13.01 36.56 -34.54
C SER A 624 13.14 35.04 -34.48
N GLU A 625 14.33 34.53 -34.18
CA GLU A 625 14.56 33.10 -33.98
C GLU A 625 13.71 32.53 -32.81
N LEU A 626 13.66 33.23 -31.67
CA LEU A 626 12.82 32.86 -30.54
C LEU A 626 11.34 32.85 -30.90
N LEU A 627 10.87 33.90 -31.62
CA LEU A 627 9.47 33.97 -32.04
C LEU A 627 9.11 32.81 -32.98
N ALA A 628 9.94 32.52 -33.96
CA ALA A 628 9.74 31.41 -34.88
C ALA A 628 9.69 30.06 -34.16
N LYS A 629 10.63 29.83 -33.24
CA LYS A 629 10.68 28.60 -32.43
C LYS A 629 9.44 28.42 -31.52
N VAL A 630 9.04 29.50 -30.85
CA VAL A 630 7.86 29.47 -29.97
C VAL A 630 6.60 29.19 -30.79
N ASN A 631 6.46 29.83 -31.97
CA ASN A 631 5.28 29.62 -32.82
C ASN A 631 5.23 28.19 -33.40
N SER A 632 6.38 27.64 -33.84
CA SER A 632 6.45 26.22 -34.28
C SER A 632 5.98 25.27 -33.16
N LYS A 633 6.49 25.44 -31.93
CA LYS A 633 6.09 24.61 -30.78
C LYS A 633 4.64 24.80 -30.38
N LEU A 634 4.08 25.98 -30.54
CA LEU A 634 2.65 26.22 -30.31
C LEU A 634 1.77 25.47 -31.31
N THR A 635 2.19 25.42 -32.60
CA THR A 635 1.50 24.65 -33.63
C THR A 635 1.52 23.15 -33.32
N GLU A 636 2.70 22.61 -33.07
CA GLU A 636 2.87 21.21 -32.68
C GLU A 636 2.01 20.84 -31.45
N MET A 637 1.99 21.72 -30.45
CA MET A 637 1.18 21.54 -29.26
C MET A 637 -0.33 21.53 -29.59
N LYS A 638 -0.82 22.41 -30.49
CA LYS A 638 -2.24 22.45 -30.87
C LYS A 638 -2.64 21.21 -31.66
N GLU A 639 -1.80 20.72 -32.55
CA GLU A 639 -2.01 19.49 -33.31
C GLU A 639 -2.10 18.28 -32.36
N ALA A 640 -1.14 18.12 -31.47
CA ALA A 640 -1.16 17.05 -30.45
C ALA A 640 -2.36 17.18 -29.52
N LEU A 641 -2.83 18.39 -29.16
CA LEU A 641 -4.06 18.60 -28.38
C LEU A 641 -5.29 18.08 -29.12
N SER A 642 -5.38 18.32 -30.40
CA SER A 642 -6.51 17.85 -31.20
C SER A 642 -6.55 16.32 -31.32
N VAL A 643 -5.37 15.68 -31.39
CA VAL A 643 -5.28 14.22 -31.35
C VAL A 643 -5.78 13.68 -30.00
N LEU A 644 -5.30 14.24 -28.88
CA LEU A 644 -5.72 13.77 -27.55
C LEU A 644 -7.22 14.00 -27.32
N GLU A 645 -7.78 15.16 -27.67
CA GLU A 645 -9.21 15.46 -27.58
C GLU A 645 -10.04 14.41 -28.35
N LYS A 646 -9.60 14.04 -29.55
CA LYS A 646 -10.25 13.01 -30.36
C LYS A 646 -10.20 11.62 -29.76
N GLU A 647 -9.00 11.20 -29.32
CA GLU A 647 -8.79 9.84 -28.80
C GLU A 647 -9.43 9.65 -27.43
N GLU A 648 -9.42 10.69 -26.57
CA GLU A 648 -10.15 10.69 -25.30
C GLU A 648 -11.65 10.55 -25.53
N ALA A 649 -12.24 11.39 -26.41
CA ALA A 649 -13.68 11.31 -26.71
C ALA A 649 -14.08 9.94 -27.28
N ALA A 650 -13.23 9.32 -28.10
CA ALA A 650 -13.48 7.98 -28.64
C ALA A 650 -13.38 6.90 -27.56
N ALA A 651 -12.46 7.02 -26.60
CA ALA A 651 -12.33 6.10 -25.49
C ALA A 651 -13.51 6.23 -24.50
N SER A 652 -13.85 7.48 -24.15
CA SER A 652 -14.94 7.79 -23.22
C SER A 652 -16.32 7.32 -23.71
N ALA A 653 -16.54 7.23 -25.02
CA ALA A 653 -17.79 6.76 -25.62
C ALA A 653 -17.94 5.22 -25.66
N MET A 654 -16.94 4.45 -25.23
CA MET A 654 -17.01 2.98 -25.24
C MET A 654 -17.82 2.48 -24.04
N GLU A 655 -18.72 1.50 -24.30
CA GLU A 655 -19.56 0.88 -23.26
C GLU A 655 -18.86 -0.30 -22.56
N ASP A 656 -18.06 -1.08 -23.29
CA ASP A 656 -17.30 -2.19 -22.71
C ASP A 656 -16.11 -1.67 -21.91
N VAL A 657 -16.17 -1.80 -20.59
CA VAL A 657 -15.21 -1.23 -19.63
C VAL A 657 -13.81 -1.82 -19.82
N LYS A 658 -13.71 -3.11 -20.11
CA LYS A 658 -12.42 -3.77 -20.38
C LYS A 658 -11.77 -3.23 -21.66
N ALA A 659 -12.50 -3.22 -22.75
CA ALA A 659 -12.02 -2.65 -24.02
C ALA A 659 -11.70 -1.16 -23.88
N GLN A 660 -12.51 -0.41 -23.14
CA GLN A 660 -12.28 0.99 -22.83
C GLN A 660 -10.94 1.19 -22.09
N SER A 661 -10.67 0.40 -21.04
CA SER A 661 -9.44 0.50 -20.26
C SER A 661 -8.19 0.21 -21.10
N PHE A 662 -8.23 -0.79 -21.98
CA PHE A 662 -7.14 -1.06 -22.92
C PHE A 662 -6.96 0.07 -23.95
N ARG A 663 -8.04 0.69 -24.43
CA ARG A 663 -7.91 1.85 -25.30
C ARG A 663 -7.27 3.04 -24.60
N TYR A 664 -7.59 3.28 -23.32
CA TYR A 664 -6.87 4.30 -22.54
C TYR A 664 -5.38 4.00 -22.46
N LYS A 665 -4.99 2.76 -22.17
CA LYS A 665 -3.59 2.33 -22.11
C LYS A 665 -2.88 2.46 -23.46
N ASP A 666 -3.46 1.89 -24.52
CA ASP A 666 -2.74 1.67 -25.78
C ASP A 666 -2.82 2.87 -26.75
N VAL A 667 -3.76 3.78 -26.56
CA VAL A 667 -4.01 4.91 -27.47
C VAL A 667 -3.97 6.26 -26.74
N VAL A 668 -4.72 6.41 -25.63
CA VAL A 668 -4.81 7.71 -24.95
C VAL A 668 -3.51 8.05 -24.22
N ILE A 669 -2.90 7.12 -23.46
CA ILE A 669 -1.60 7.35 -22.80
C ILE A 669 -0.51 7.72 -23.81
N PRO A 670 -0.29 7.01 -24.92
CA PRO A 670 0.64 7.43 -25.96
C PRO A 670 0.35 8.84 -26.48
N ALA A 671 -0.92 9.19 -26.72
CA ALA A 671 -1.29 10.54 -27.14
C ALA A 671 -1.00 11.61 -26.07
N MET A 672 -1.08 11.26 -24.78
CA MET A 672 -0.64 12.11 -23.66
C MET A 672 0.87 12.24 -23.59
N GLU A 673 1.61 11.16 -23.88
CA GLU A 673 3.08 11.11 -23.81
C GLU A 673 3.75 11.79 -25.02
N ASP A 674 3.17 11.69 -26.19
CA ASP A 674 3.65 12.39 -27.40
C ASP A 674 3.70 13.91 -27.18
N ARG A 675 2.88 14.43 -26.28
CA ARG A 675 2.96 15.80 -25.76
C ARG A 675 4.09 16.02 -24.76
N LYS A 676 4.42 15.03 -23.93
CA LYS A 676 5.61 15.08 -23.09
C LYS A 676 6.86 15.02 -23.96
N SER A 677 6.86 14.23 -25.05
CA SER A 677 7.99 14.04 -25.96
C SER A 677 8.11 15.16 -26.99
N THR A 678 7.02 15.78 -27.45
CA THR A 678 7.05 17.02 -28.27
C THR A 678 7.55 18.19 -27.43
N ARG A 679 8.15 17.83 -26.33
CA ARG A 679 9.05 18.64 -25.53
C ARG A 679 8.62 20.10 -25.45
N LEU A 680 7.64 20.31 -24.64
CA LEU A 680 7.65 21.49 -23.79
C LEU A 680 8.98 21.61 -22.99
N ASN A 681 9.92 20.69 -23.18
CA ASN A 681 11.34 20.86 -22.84
C ASN A 681 11.97 22.12 -23.47
N SER A 682 11.33 22.71 -24.46
CA SER A 682 11.68 24.06 -24.91
C SER A 682 10.95 25.18 -24.16
N SER A 683 9.96 24.84 -23.31
CA SER A 683 9.34 25.83 -22.43
C SER A 683 10.14 26.00 -21.12
N HIS A 684 11.45 26.21 -21.22
CA HIS A 684 12.24 26.89 -20.18
C HIS A 684 11.62 28.20 -19.69
N TRP A 685 10.50 28.61 -20.28
CA TRP A 685 9.81 29.86 -20.04
C TRP A 685 8.58 29.74 -19.13
N LEU A 686 7.96 28.55 -19.05
CA LEU A 686 6.91 28.27 -18.09
C LEU A 686 7.53 27.45 -16.96
N ARG A 687 8.14 28.13 -16.02
CA ARG A 687 8.70 27.54 -14.79
C ARG A 687 7.61 26.87 -13.94
N SER A 688 7.26 25.65 -14.28
CA SER A 688 6.68 24.78 -13.28
C SER A 688 7.85 24.09 -12.56
N ARG A 689 8.33 24.70 -11.54
CA ARG A 689 9.31 24.07 -10.65
C ARG A 689 8.62 22.93 -9.90
N MET A 690 9.29 21.81 -9.75
CA MET A 690 9.09 21.02 -8.54
C MET A 690 9.03 22.03 -7.37
N PRO A 691 8.05 21.92 -6.47
CA PRO A 691 8.04 22.77 -5.31
C PRO A 691 9.39 22.57 -4.63
N SER A 692 10.26 23.58 -4.69
CA SER A 692 11.49 23.51 -3.91
C SER A 692 11.03 23.24 -2.50
N SER A 693 11.49 22.15 -1.92
CA SER A 693 11.37 21.91 -0.49
C SER A 693 11.78 23.20 0.20
N ALA A 694 10.83 23.89 0.78
CA ALA A 694 11.07 25.12 1.51
C ALA A 694 11.92 24.88 2.74
#